data_ec9865763b2ea02f02aef1fcc5b682aa
#
_entry.id   ec9865763b2ea02f02aef1fcc5b682aa
#
_cell.length_a   1.000
_cell.length_b   1.000
_cell.length_c   1.000
_cell.angle_alpha   90.00
_cell.angle_beta   90.00
_cell.angle_gamma   90.00
#
_symmetry.space_group_name_H-M   'P 1'
#
loop_
_entity.id
_entity.type
_entity.pdbx_description
1 polymer ?
#
loop_
_entity_poly.entity_id
_entity_poly.type
_entity_poly.pdbx_seq_one_letter_code
_entity_poly.pdbx_strand_id
1 'polypeptide(L)'
;FLFAEVTNEQIAETFRILLTNKFQALSDLGRDQENNLDTYEHFWEKSKTAWNGACEEVLGRRKCQDKPWISENSIKKIEERKKVKETVNRAKTRQQKQAAQQIYHEAHKEARTSIRNDKRAYAEEMARMGEEAAAKGNMRELYEITRKLAGKWKATSGSIRDQAGSLLTTQQDQAKRWAEYFETLLNQPPPTGKPNIPAATEDLDISCDKPTRAEIKKAIKALKSGKSAGPDNIPPEALKHSMEESTELLHSLFEKIWQEGDVPKEWKEGYIVKIPKKGDLHECSNYRGISLLSVPGKVLNRIILERITLAADHRLTEQQAGFRKHRSCSDQITTLRIIIEQSREWNSSLYVNFIDFEKAFDSIDREVLWAIMRHYGIPEKIVSIIKNTYVGATCRVIHGGQLSEPFEVKTGGRQGCLLTPFLFLMVVDWVMRKVTEGKKTGIQWSLWGEQLEDLDFADDLALLSHTHQHMQEKTRRLEQIAATTGLRINRAKTKVMRMICKSTQPITLNTGIIEEVSSFTYLGSVVSIDGGTEADIKARLNKATVAFRMLDNIWKAKSLSKRTKIRIFNSNVKSVLLYGSETWRTTKALSKKVQVFINKRLRRILGINWQDRVTNEELWARAGQNSAEDTIRGRKWTWIGHTIRRGQGCIARQALKWT
;
A
#
# COMPACT_ATOMS: atom_id res chain seq x y z
N PHE A 1 -7.71 13.40 17.25
CA PHE A 1 -6.91 14.45 17.89
C PHE A 1 -6.35 15.45 16.86
N LEU A 2 -6.14 16.73 17.26
CA LEU A 2 -5.70 17.83 16.39
C LEU A 2 -4.17 17.95 16.33
N PHE A 3 -3.46 16.90 15.96
CA PHE A 3 -1.99 16.92 15.87
C PHE A 3 -1.41 17.93 14.85
N ALA A 4 -2.23 18.48 13.96
CA ALA A 4 -1.78 19.56 13.07
C ALA A 4 -1.40 20.85 13.84
N GLU A 5 -1.92 21.04 15.06
CA GLU A 5 -1.64 22.19 15.92
C GLU A 5 -0.37 22.00 16.76
N VAL A 6 0.16 20.79 16.89
CA VAL A 6 1.40 20.47 17.63
C VAL A 6 2.66 20.99 16.91
N THR A 7 2.52 21.61 15.74
CA THR A 7 3.58 22.44 15.15
C THR A 7 3.88 23.71 15.95
N ASN A 8 3.01 24.09 16.90
CA ASN A 8 3.29 25.12 17.88
C ASN A 8 4.13 24.52 19.02
N GLU A 9 5.32 25.07 19.22
CA GLU A 9 6.32 24.59 20.19
C GLU A 9 5.79 24.59 21.63
N GLN A 10 4.91 25.54 21.97
CA GLN A 10 4.25 25.62 23.29
C GLN A 10 3.29 24.46 23.54
N ILE A 11 2.48 24.07 22.54
CA ILE A 11 1.54 22.96 22.65
C ILE A 11 2.32 21.64 22.77
N ALA A 12 3.40 21.48 22.01
CA ALA A 12 4.26 20.33 22.08
C ALA A 12 4.92 20.18 23.47
N GLU A 13 5.36 21.30 24.05
CA GLU A 13 5.96 21.31 25.39
C GLU A 13 4.93 20.99 26.48
N THR A 14 3.75 21.60 26.42
CA THR A 14 2.64 21.30 27.36
C THR A 14 2.25 19.83 27.29
N PHE A 15 2.18 19.24 26.09
CA PHE A 15 1.90 17.82 25.89
C PHE A 15 2.97 16.94 26.56
N ARG A 16 4.24 17.30 26.39
CA ARG A 16 5.38 16.58 26.95
C ARG A 16 5.37 16.62 28.48
N ILE A 17 5.20 17.80 29.08
CA ILE A 17 5.14 18.00 30.55
C ILE A 17 3.98 17.19 31.13
N LEU A 18 2.79 17.27 30.53
CA LEU A 18 1.62 16.54 31.04
C LEU A 18 1.83 15.02 30.96
N LEU A 19 2.42 14.53 29.87
CA LEU A 19 2.70 13.13 29.69
C LEU A 19 3.75 12.64 30.69
N THR A 20 4.83 13.43 30.93
CA THR A 20 5.85 13.14 31.94
C THR A 20 5.24 13.03 33.33
N ASN A 21 4.39 13.98 33.73
CA ASN A 21 3.73 13.96 35.04
C ASN A 21 2.84 12.72 35.21
N LYS A 22 2.05 12.37 34.15
CA LYS A 22 1.21 11.16 34.19
C LYS A 22 2.04 9.88 34.30
N PHE A 23 3.21 9.83 33.63
CA PHE A 23 4.11 8.68 33.69
C PHE A 23 4.86 8.57 35.01
N GLN A 24 5.26 9.69 35.61
CA GLN A 24 5.91 9.73 36.91
C GLN A 24 4.95 9.20 38.02
N ALA A 25 3.69 9.63 37.98
CA ALA A 25 2.66 9.11 38.84
C ALA A 25 2.44 7.58 38.68
N LEU A 26 2.54 7.06 37.46
CA LEU A 26 2.47 5.60 37.21
C LEU A 26 3.69 4.84 37.75
N SER A 27 4.87 5.44 37.68
CA SER A 27 6.13 4.87 38.19
C SER A 27 6.15 4.83 39.71
N ASP A 28 5.62 5.86 40.36
CA ASP A 28 5.58 5.97 41.82
C ASP A 28 4.55 4.98 42.40
N LEU A 29 3.38 4.82 41.79
CA LEU A 29 2.38 3.82 42.18
C LEU A 29 2.88 2.36 42.04
N GLY A 30 3.84 2.09 41.14
CA GLY A 30 4.46 0.77 40.97
C GLY A 30 5.53 0.44 42.02
N ARG A 31 6.05 1.44 42.76
CA ARG A 31 7.03 1.22 43.82
C ARG A 31 6.41 0.89 45.18
N ASP A 32 5.16 1.34 45.43
CA ASP A 32 4.47 1.20 46.71
C ASP A 32 3.68 -0.09 46.87
N GLN A 33 3.61 -0.93 45.83
CA GLN A 33 2.91 -2.23 45.91
C GLN A 33 3.87 -3.38 45.59
N GLU A 34 4.48 -3.96 46.62
CA GLU A 34 5.22 -5.23 46.58
C GLU A 34 4.34 -6.46 46.22
N ASN A 35 3.15 -6.27 45.72
CA ASN A 35 2.24 -7.35 45.30
C ASN A 35 2.35 -7.60 43.78
N ASN A 36 2.89 -8.67 43.45
CA ASN A 36 3.18 -9.55 42.32
C ASN A 36 2.11 -9.63 41.19
N LEU A 37 1.38 -8.58 40.84
CA LEU A 37 0.29 -8.58 39.86
C LEU A 37 0.39 -7.50 38.76
N ASP A 38 1.55 -6.91 38.56
CA ASP A 38 1.70 -5.90 37.48
C ASP A 38 2.06 -6.57 36.15
N THR A 39 1.07 -7.30 35.60
CA THR A 39 1.18 -7.95 34.29
C THR A 39 1.34 -6.91 33.15
N TYR A 40 1.90 -7.34 32.00
CA TYR A 40 1.99 -6.48 30.81
C TYR A 40 0.64 -5.87 30.42
N GLU A 41 -0.50 -6.57 30.65
CA GLU A 41 -1.84 -6.08 30.34
C GLU A 41 -2.23 -4.89 31.21
N HIS A 42 -2.00 -4.97 32.51
CA HIS A 42 -2.31 -3.87 33.43
C HIS A 42 -1.43 -2.65 33.21
N PHE A 43 -0.13 -2.88 32.96
CA PHE A 43 0.81 -1.83 32.59
C PHE A 43 0.41 -1.15 31.28
N TRP A 44 -0.08 -1.93 30.29
CA TRP A 44 -0.58 -1.40 29.03
C TRP A 44 -1.80 -0.49 29.22
N GLU A 45 -2.81 -0.93 29.99
CA GLU A 45 -4.03 -0.15 30.24
C GLU A 45 -3.72 1.19 30.90
N LYS A 46 -2.84 1.21 31.91
CA LYS A 46 -2.35 2.44 32.53
C LYS A 46 -1.65 3.36 31.53
N SER A 47 -0.75 2.80 30.76
CA SER A 47 0.02 3.54 29.74
C SER A 47 -0.88 4.15 28.66
N LYS A 48 -1.82 3.39 28.13
CA LYS A 48 -2.82 3.83 27.16
C LYS A 48 -3.66 4.98 27.70
N THR A 49 -4.11 4.87 28.95
CA THR A 49 -4.90 5.92 29.63
C THR A 49 -4.10 7.21 29.75
N ALA A 50 -2.81 7.13 30.07
CA ALA A 50 -1.94 8.28 30.15
C ALA A 50 -1.76 8.98 28.77
N TRP A 51 -1.49 8.24 27.71
CA TRP A 51 -1.38 8.81 26.35
C TRP A 51 -2.70 9.42 25.87
N ASN A 52 -3.81 8.70 25.99
CA ASN A 52 -5.11 9.20 25.52
C ASN A 52 -5.56 10.41 26.34
N GLY A 53 -5.35 10.40 27.66
CA GLY A 53 -5.65 11.54 28.53
C GLY A 53 -4.84 12.77 28.18
N ALA A 54 -3.53 12.65 27.96
CA ALA A 54 -2.69 13.75 27.52
C ALA A 54 -3.13 14.29 26.13
N CYS A 55 -3.50 13.40 25.20
CA CYS A 55 -4.03 13.79 23.90
C CYS A 55 -5.38 14.53 24.01
N GLU A 56 -6.28 14.11 24.90
CA GLU A 56 -7.59 14.76 25.08
C GLU A 56 -7.46 16.12 25.75
N GLU A 57 -6.61 16.24 26.78
CA GLU A 57 -6.41 17.48 27.54
C GLU A 57 -5.72 18.58 26.71
N VAL A 58 -4.70 18.22 25.94
CA VAL A 58 -3.89 19.21 25.20
C VAL A 58 -4.41 19.45 23.79
N LEU A 59 -4.86 18.42 23.08
CA LEU A 59 -5.18 18.50 21.64
C LEU A 59 -6.68 18.53 21.37
N GLY A 60 -7.49 18.01 22.30
CA GLY A 60 -8.91 17.84 22.10
C GLY A 60 -9.29 16.88 20.97
N ARG A 61 -10.57 16.55 20.87
CA ARG A 61 -11.11 15.73 19.79
C ARG A 61 -11.48 16.60 18.59
N ARG A 62 -11.02 16.23 17.41
CA ARG A 62 -11.41 16.88 16.17
C ARG A 62 -12.94 16.74 15.96
N LYS A 63 -13.68 17.85 16.06
CA LYS A 63 -15.08 17.88 15.63
C LYS A 63 -15.10 17.67 14.12
N CYS A 64 -15.80 16.65 13.67
CA CYS A 64 -15.99 16.38 12.25
C CYS A 64 -16.88 17.49 11.66
N GLN A 65 -16.26 18.50 11.01
CA GLN A 65 -17.02 19.44 10.20
C GLN A 65 -17.35 18.76 8.87
N ASP A 66 -18.62 18.56 8.60
CA ASP A 66 -19.10 17.90 7.36
C ASP A 66 -18.57 18.55 6.08
N LYS A 67 -18.26 19.84 6.12
CA LYS A 67 -17.76 20.61 4.97
C LYS A 67 -16.74 21.67 5.42
N PRO A 68 -15.44 21.41 5.36
CA PRO A 68 -14.39 22.32 5.86
C PRO A 68 -14.30 23.66 5.09
N TRP A 69 -15.04 23.80 3.99
CA TRP A 69 -15.06 24.99 3.14
C TRP A 69 -16.26 25.92 3.41
N ILE A 70 -17.17 25.57 4.34
CA ILE A 70 -18.34 26.38 4.66
C ILE A 70 -18.04 27.29 5.87
N SER A 71 -18.26 28.58 5.74
CA SER A 71 -18.17 29.54 6.82
C SER A 71 -19.43 29.54 7.70
N GLU A 72 -19.30 29.97 8.94
CA GLU A 72 -20.44 30.17 9.85
C GLU A 72 -21.47 31.15 9.27
N ASN A 73 -21.03 32.19 8.55
CA ASN A 73 -21.91 33.11 7.87
C ASN A 73 -22.77 32.43 6.80
N SER A 74 -22.18 31.52 6.02
CA SER A 74 -22.95 30.73 5.04
C SER A 74 -23.92 29.77 5.70
N ILE A 75 -23.56 29.20 6.86
CA ILE A 75 -24.47 28.33 7.64
C ILE A 75 -25.67 29.16 8.12
N LYS A 76 -25.48 30.36 8.68
CA LYS A 76 -26.57 31.25 9.10
C LYS A 76 -27.51 31.58 7.94
N LYS A 77 -26.98 31.94 6.77
CA LYS A 77 -27.79 32.19 5.56
C LYS A 77 -28.54 30.99 5.06
N ILE A 78 -28.01 29.77 5.22
CA ILE A 78 -28.72 28.51 4.90
C ILE A 78 -29.89 28.31 5.86
N GLU A 79 -29.71 28.58 7.14
CA GLU A 79 -30.77 28.50 8.17
C GLU A 79 -31.88 29.50 7.93
N GLU A 80 -31.52 30.77 7.66
CA GLU A 80 -32.48 31.82 7.26
C GLU A 80 -33.30 31.40 6.04
N ARG A 81 -32.64 30.91 5.00
CA ARG A 81 -33.33 30.35 3.82
C ARG A 81 -34.27 29.21 4.18
N LYS A 82 -33.91 28.31 5.13
CA LYS A 82 -34.79 27.25 5.59
C LYS A 82 -36.06 27.81 6.27
N LYS A 83 -35.87 28.77 7.18
CA LYS A 83 -36.99 29.46 7.88
C LYS A 83 -37.95 30.13 6.88
N VAL A 84 -37.41 30.88 5.91
CA VAL A 84 -38.23 31.51 4.86
C VAL A 84 -38.90 30.43 3.97
N LYS A 85 -38.30 29.28 3.74
CA LYS A 85 -38.94 28.17 3.01
C LYS A 85 -40.15 27.62 3.78
N GLU A 86 -40.08 27.54 5.08
CA GLU A 86 -41.20 27.13 5.93
C GLU A 86 -42.36 28.13 5.86
N THR A 87 -42.09 29.43 5.82
CA THR A 87 -43.15 30.46 5.65
C THR A 87 -43.85 30.33 4.28
N VAL A 88 -43.07 30.05 3.20
CA VAL A 88 -43.65 29.74 1.86
C VAL A 88 -44.57 28.53 1.93
N ASN A 89 -44.19 27.50 2.68
CA ASN A 89 -44.97 26.27 2.80
C ASN A 89 -46.24 26.44 3.68
N ARG A 90 -46.20 27.39 4.65
CA ARG A 90 -47.33 27.67 5.56
C ARG A 90 -48.33 28.70 5.00
N ALA A 91 -47.99 29.41 3.91
CA ALA A 91 -48.85 30.42 3.30
C ALA A 91 -50.16 29.82 2.73
N LYS A 92 -51.31 30.30 3.21
CA LYS A 92 -52.63 29.77 2.85
C LYS A 92 -53.25 30.51 1.65
N THR A 93 -52.89 31.78 1.39
CA THR A 93 -53.44 32.57 0.28
C THR A 93 -52.44 32.77 -0.85
N ARG A 94 -52.92 32.98 -2.08
CA ARG A 94 -52.09 33.21 -3.27
C ARG A 94 -51.18 34.43 -3.12
N GLN A 95 -51.70 35.52 -2.55
CA GLN A 95 -50.90 36.74 -2.30
C GLN A 95 -49.80 36.52 -1.26
N GLN A 96 -50.09 35.89 -0.12
CA GLN A 96 -49.11 35.54 0.89
C GLN A 96 -48.03 34.62 0.33
N LYS A 97 -48.38 33.66 -0.53
CA LYS A 97 -47.45 32.75 -1.16
C LYS A 97 -46.48 33.45 -2.14
N GLN A 98 -47.02 34.43 -2.92
CA GLN A 98 -46.17 35.24 -3.82
C GLN A 98 -45.22 36.13 -3.07
N ALA A 99 -45.63 36.83 -2.02
CA ALA A 99 -44.76 37.63 -1.19
C ALA A 99 -43.69 36.79 -0.51
N ALA A 100 -44.03 35.66 0.10
CA ALA A 100 -43.08 34.72 0.72
C ALA A 100 -42.11 34.12 -0.30
N GLN A 101 -42.52 33.90 -1.54
CA GLN A 101 -41.65 33.39 -2.63
C GLN A 101 -40.63 34.46 -3.04
N GLN A 102 -40.96 35.73 -3.09
CA GLN A 102 -39.98 36.76 -3.38
C GLN A 102 -38.88 36.83 -2.31
N ILE A 103 -39.26 36.83 -1.04
CA ILE A 103 -38.30 36.78 0.08
C ILE A 103 -37.43 35.54 0.03
N TYR A 104 -38.00 34.38 -0.31
CA TYR A 104 -37.27 33.13 -0.50
C TYR A 104 -36.25 33.24 -1.64
N HIS A 105 -36.60 33.86 -2.76
CA HIS A 105 -35.67 34.01 -3.89
C HIS A 105 -34.49 34.88 -3.52
N GLU A 106 -34.65 35.94 -2.73
CA GLU A 106 -33.57 36.81 -2.22
C GLU A 106 -32.68 36.01 -1.26
N ALA A 107 -33.25 35.35 -0.24
CA ALA A 107 -32.50 34.52 0.71
C ALA A 107 -31.76 33.38 0.00
N HIS A 108 -32.36 32.77 -1.04
CA HIS A 108 -31.73 31.75 -1.84
C HIS A 108 -30.53 32.27 -2.65
N LYS A 109 -30.67 33.48 -3.24
CA LYS A 109 -29.60 34.15 -4.00
C LYS A 109 -28.42 34.47 -3.10
N GLU A 110 -28.71 35.02 -1.89
CA GLU A 110 -27.68 35.36 -0.89
C GLU A 110 -26.94 34.10 -0.39
N ALA A 111 -27.65 33.09 0.04
CA ALA A 111 -27.05 31.81 0.49
C ALA A 111 -26.18 31.19 -0.62
N ARG A 112 -26.66 31.21 -1.88
CA ARG A 112 -25.91 30.69 -3.02
C ARG A 112 -24.63 31.49 -3.31
N THR A 113 -24.69 32.81 -3.17
CA THR A 113 -23.56 33.70 -3.37
C THR A 113 -22.51 33.50 -2.27
N SER A 114 -22.95 33.44 -1.00
CA SER A 114 -22.08 33.21 0.16
C SER A 114 -21.36 31.84 0.03
N ILE A 115 -22.10 30.77 -0.29
CA ILE A 115 -21.54 29.42 -0.55
C ILE A 115 -20.52 29.43 -1.70
N ARG A 116 -20.76 30.22 -2.76
CA ARG A 116 -19.82 30.35 -3.89
C ARG A 116 -18.53 31.03 -3.47
N ASN A 117 -18.65 32.09 -2.66
CA ASN A 117 -17.50 32.83 -2.14
C ASN A 117 -16.66 31.97 -1.19
N ASP A 118 -17.31 31.20 -0.29
CA ASP A 118 -16.60 30.28 0.60
C ASP A 118 -15.83 29.22 -0.18
N LYS A 119 -16.46 28.61 -1.19
CA LYS A 119 -15.78 27.62 -2.05
C LYS A 119 -14.59 28.22 -2.77
N ARG A 120 -14.68 29.49 -3.18
CA ARG A 120 -13.60 30.19 -3.87
C ARG A 120 -12.46 30.50 -2.90
N ALA A 121 -12.77 31.03 -1.72
CA ALA A 121 -11.79 31.33 -0.66
C ALA A 121 -11.06 30.03 -0.23
N TYR A 122 -11.79 28.96 -0.02
CA TYR A 122 -11.21 27.65 0.31
C TYR A 122 -10.29 27.11 -0.80
N ALA A 123 -10.68 27.25 -2.06
CA ALA A 123 -9.84 26.82 -3.19
C ALA A 123 -8.57 27.68 -3.30
N GLU A 124 -8.67 28.99 -3.03
CA GLU A 124 -7.51 29.90 -3.01
C GLU A 124 -6.56 29.58 -1.85
N GLU A 125 -7.09 29.31 -0.67
CA GLU A 125 -6.29 28.90 0.49
C GLU A 125 -5.60 27.55 0.25
N MET A 126 -6.30 26.54 -0.26
CA MET A 126 -5.70 25.27 -0.65
C MET A 126 -4.60 25.44 -1.71
N ALA A 127 -4.79 26.38 -2.65
CA ALA A 127 -3.77 26.68 -3.64
C ALA A 127 -2.53 27.32 -3.01
N ARG A 128 -2.71 28.24 -2.03
CA ARG A 128 -1.62 28.86 -1.28
C ARG A 128 -0.83 27.80 -0.50
N MET A 129 -1.51 26.93 0.24
CA MET A 129 -0.87 25.79 0.93
C MET A 129 -0.11 24.87 -0.04
N GLY A 130 -0.67 24.66 -1.25
CA GLY A 130 -0.01 23.89 -2.30
C GLY A 130 1.28 24.54 -2.80
N GLU A 131 1.31 25.86 -2.96
CA GLU A 131 2.52 26.62 -3.32
C GLU A 131 3.58 26.53 -2.20
N GLU A 132 3.18 26.67 -0.93
CA GLU A 132 4.08 26.54 0.21
C GLU A 132 4.67 25.12 0.32
N ALA A 133 3.83 24.07 0.21
CA ALA A 133 4.28 22.70 0.21
C ALA A 133 5.25 22.43 -0.95
N ALA A 134 4.96 23.00 -2.13
CA ALA A 134 5.84 22.91 -3.29
C ALA A 134 7.18 23.64 -3.05
N ALA A 135 7.17 24.80 -2.42
CA ALA A 135 8.38 25.57 -2.11
C ALA A 135 9.26 24.83 -1.10
N LYS A 136 8.66 24.22 -0.08
CA LYS A 136 9.34 23.41 0.94
C LYS A 136 9.77 22.02 0.43
N GLY A 137 9.40 21.64 -0.81
CA GLY A 137 9.67 20.30 -1.35
C GLY A 137 8.83 19.17 -0.72
N ASN A 138 7.79 19.51 0.06
CA ASN A 138 6.90 18.53 0.70
C ASN A 138 5.90 17.96 -0.32
N MET A 139 6.37 16.95 -1.07
CA MET A 139 5.59 16.32 -2.15
C MET A 139 4.35 15.57 -1.64
N ARG A 140 4.37 15.11 -0.40
CA ARG A 140 3.23 14.42 0.21
C ARG A 140 2.06 15.37 0.43
N GLU A 141 2.31 16.50 1.08
CA GLU A 141 1.31 17.54 1.34
C GLU A 141 0.77 18.12 0.03
N LEU A 142 1.66 18.40 -0.93
CA LEU A 142 1.27 18.84 -2.27
C LEU A 142 0.34 17.83 -2.95
N TYR A 143 0.60 16.51 -2.80
CA TYR A 143 -0.27 15.48 -3.35
C TYR A 143 -1.65 15.43 -2.67
N GLU A 144 -1.71 15.55 -1.35
CA GLU A 144 -2.95 15.59 -0.59
C GLU A 144 -3.82 16.81 -0.97
N ILE A 145 -3.19 17.99 -1.06
CA ILE A 145 -3.84 19.22 -1.51
C ILE A 145 -4.34 19.08 -2.95
N THR A 146 -3.52 18.54 -3.84
CA THR A 146 -3.89 18.28 -5.23
C THR A 146 -5.13 17.38 -5.33
N ARG A 147 -5.20 16.35 -4.49
CA ARG A 147 -6.35 15.42 -4.42
C ARG A 147 -7.62 16.11 -3.94
N LYS A 148 -7.51 16.99 -2.94
CA LYS A 148 -8.62 17.81 -2.45
C LYS A 148 -9.13 18.78 -3.53
N LEU A 149 -8.24 19.51 -4.20
CA LEU A 149 -8.57 20.45 -5.28
C LEU A 149 -9.16 19.75 -6.52
N ALA A 150 -8.71 18.54 -6.83
CA ALA A 150 -9.26 17.74 -7.94
C ALA A 150 -10.72 17.30 -7.72
N GLY A 151 -11.28 17.50 -6.53
CA GLY A 151 -12.68 17.22 -6.21
C GLY A 151 -13.04 15.74 -6.17
N LYS A 152 -12.07 14.84 -6.05
CA LYS A 152 -12.29 13.39 -6.04
C LYS A 152 -12.38 12.78 -4.65
N TRP A 153 -13.17 13.39 -3.79
CA TRP A 153 -13.70 12.74 -2.60
C TRP A 153 -15.04 12.09 -2.97
N LYS A 154 -15.02 10.92 -3.55
CA LYS A 154 -16.19 10.06 -3.49
C LYS A 154 -16.19 9.42 -2.10
N ALA A 155 -17.11 9.83 -1.27
CA ALA A 155 -17.58 9.00 -0.17
C ALA A 155 -18.12 7.72 -0.81
N THR A 156 -17.36 6.65 -0.73
CA THR A 156 -17.72 5.35 -1.31
C THR A 156 -18.37 4.47 -0.26
N SER A 157 -19.50 4.89 0.27
CA SER A 157 -20.44 3.96 0.88
C SER A 157 -21.62 3.79 -0.08
N GLY A 158 -21.37 3.17 -1.24
CA GLY A 158 -22.42 2.64 -2.07
C GLY A 158 -23.08 1.45 -1.37
N SER A 159 -24.35 1.15 -1.70
CA SER A 159 -25.00 -0.09 -1.33
C SER A 159 -24.16 -1.28 -1.83
N ILE A 160 -24.15 -2.37 -1.08
CA ILE A 160 -23.47 -3.63 -1.45
C ILE A 160 -24.51 -4.73 -1.60
N ARG A 161 -24.16 -5.79 -2.32
CA ARG A 161 -25.02 -6.96 -2.48
C ARG A 161 -24.82 -7.96 -1.35
N ASP A 162 -25.90 -8.60 -0.95
CA ASP A 162 -25.89 -9.79 -0.12
C ASP A 162 -25.38 -11.02 -0.90
N GLN A 163 -25.44 -12.20 -0.29
CA GLN A 163 -25.04 -13.46 -0.95
C GLN A 163 -26.03 -13.89 -2.05
N ALA A 164 -27.28 -13.44 -1.99
CA ALA A 164 -28.32 -13.70 -2.98
C ALA A 164 -28.31 -12.70 -4.16
N GLY A 165 -27.43 -11.68 -4.13
CA GLY A 165 -27.31 -10.65 -5.16
C GLY A 165 -28.21 -9.42 -4.95
N SER A 166 -29.00 -9.35 -3.87
CA SER A 166 -29.87 -8.23 -3.54
C SER A 166 -29.08 -7.08 -2.93
N LEU A 167 -29.47 -5.82 -3.23
CA LEU A 167 -28.81 -4.63 -2.70
C LEU A 167 -29.24 -4.35 -1.26
N LEU A 168 -28.25 -4.26 -0.37
CA LEU A 168 -28.47 -3.85 1.02
C LEU A 168 -28.47 -2.32 1.12
N THR A 169 -29.51 -1.77 1.71
CA THR A 169 -29.73 -0.32 1.81
C THR A 169 -29.39 0.24 3.19
N THR A 170 -29.56 -0.56 4.27
CA THR A 170 -29.29 -0.10 5.62
C THR A 170 -27.82 -0.20 5.97
N GLN A 171 -27.31 0.74 6.78
CA GLN A 171 -25.90 0.71 7.22
C GLN A 171 -25.60 -0.51 8.11
N GLN A 172 -26.57 -0.96 8.88
CA GLN A 172 -26.43 -2.10 9.78
C GLN A 172 -26.27 -3.41 9.01
N ASP A 173 -27.13 -3.67 8.01
CA ASP A 173 -27.04 -4.87 7.17
C ASP A 173 -25.76 -4.86 6.35
N GLN A 174 -25.37 -3.69 5.85
CA GLN A 174 -24.07 -3.55 5.15
C GLN A 174 -22.89 -3.86 6.07
N ALA A 175 -22.90 -3.37 7.33
CA ALA A 175 -21.84 -3.64 8.29
C ALA A 175 -21.76 -5.15 8.61
N LYS A 176 -22.91 -5.81 8.83
CA LYS A 176 -23.01 -7.25 9.03
C LYS A 176 -22.47 -8.03 7.83
N ARG A 177 -22.91 -7.67 6.60
CA ARG A 177 -22.42 -8.32 5.37
C ARG A 177 -20.91 -8.18 5.18
N TRP A 178 -20.33 -7.03 5.55
CA TRP A 178 -18.88 -6.83 5.53
C TRP A 178 -18.16 -7.71 6.54
N ALA A 179 -18.70 -7.87 7.75
CA ALA A 179 -18.13 -8.75 8.75
C ALA A 179 -18.15 -10.21 8.26
N GLU A 180 -19.28 -10.71 7.77
CA GLU A 180 -19.42 -12.05 7.20
C GLU A 180 -18.43 -12.31 6.05
N TYR A 181 -18.25 -11.32 5.15
CA TYR A 181 -17.30 -11.44 4.04
C TYR A 181 -15.86 -11.57 4.52
N PHE A 182 -15.42 -10.70 5.45
CA PHE A 182 -14.06 -10.75 5.95
C PHE A 182 -13.82 -11.93 6.88
N GLU A 183 -14.80 -12.34 7.66
CA GLU A 183 -14.74 -13.55 8.47
C GLU A 183 -14.51 -14.80 7.61
N THR A 184 -15.30 -14.98 6.54
CA THR A 184 -15.10 -16.07 5.58
C THR A 184 -13.75 -15.99 4.89
N LEU A 185 -13.30 -14.77 4.56
CA LEU A 185 -12.01 -14.54 3.89
C LEU A 185 -10.82 -14.92 4.77
N LEU A 186 -10.86 -14.57 6.06
CA LEU A 186 -9.75 -14.70 7.01
C LEU A 186 -9.81 -15.99 7.85
N ASN A 187 -10.77 -16.87 7.56
CA ASN A 187 -10.95 -18.17 8.20
C ASN A 187 -11.08 -19.27 7.14
N GLN A 188 -10.04 -19.40 6.31
CA GLN A 188 -9.99 -20.46 5.29
C GLN A 188 -9.86 -21.83 5.94
N PRO A 189 -10.42 -22.91 5.35
CA PRO A 189 -10.23 -24.26 5.85
C PRO A 189 -8.73 -24.63 5.82
N PRO A 190 -8.27 -25.41 6.81
CA PRO A 190 -6.88 -25.84 6.85
C PRO A 190 -6.52 -26.65 5.59
N PRO A 191 -5.25 -26.63 5.18
CA PRO A 191 -4.80 -27.40 4.03
C PRO A 191 -4.95 -28.92 4.28
N THR A 192 -5.34 -29.66 3.24
CA THR A 192 -5.37 -31.11 3.27
C THR A 192 -3.94 -31.66 3.21
N GLY A 193 -3.40 -32.06 4.34
CA GLY A 193 -2.04 -32.60 4.43
C GLY A 193 -1.01 -31.47 4.67
N LYS A 194 -0.66 -31.28 5.94
CA LYS A 194 0.42 -30.36 6.32
C LYS A 194 1.77 -30.99 5.97
N PRO A 195 2.71 -30.20 5.39
CA PRO A 195 4.03 -30.73 5.07
C PRO A 195 4.83 -30.98 6.35
N ASN A 196 5.65 -32.03 6.35
CA ASN A 196 6.67 -32.19 7.38
C ASN A 196 7.84 -31.24 7.08
N ILE A 197 8.01 -30.22 7.93
CA ILE A 197 9.03 -29.19 7.79
C ILE A 197 9.98 -29.31 8.98
N PRO A 198 11.17 -29.93 8.81
CA PRO A 198 12.14 -30.02 9.90
C PRO A 198 12.65 -28.62 10.25
N ALA A 199 12.84 -28.35 11.55
CA ALA A 199 13.52 -27.15 12.01
C ALA A 199 14.98 -27.16 11.53
N ALA A 200 15.58 -25.97 11.45
CA ALA A 200 17.01 -25.86 11.21
C ALA A 200 17.80 -26.54 12.33
N THR A 201 18.98 -27.05 12.00
CA THR A 201 19.92 -27.65 12.97
C THR A 201 20.52 -26.61 13.89
N GLU A 202 20.66 -25.39 13.42
CA GLU A 202 21.19 -24.26 14.14
C GLU A 202 20.33 -23.02 13.92
N ASP A 203 20.12 -22.25 14.99
CA ASP A 203 19.44 -20.98 14.91
C ASP A 203 20.32 -19.93 14.21
N LEU A 204 19.68 -18.99 13.53
CA LEU A 204 20.34 -17.79 13.02
C LEU A 204 20.80 -16.91 14.19
N ASP A 205 21.90 -16.19 13.99
CA ASP A 205 22.39 -15.18 14.94
C ASP A 205 21.43 -13.97 14.98
N ILE A 206 20.32 -14.17 15.71
CA ILE A 206 19.28 -13.16 15.96
C ILE A 206 19.25 -12.90 17.47
N SER A 207 19.53 -11.65 17.89
CA SER A 207 19.44 -11.30 19.30
C SER A 207 18.05 -11.60 19.85
N CYS A 208 18.03 -12.47 20.86
CA CYS A 208 16.85 -12.82 21.65
C CYS A 208 16.73 -11.98 22.93
N ASP A 209 17.60 -10.99 23.12
CA ASP A 209 17.53 -10.07 24.26
C ASP A 209 16.33 -9.14 24.15
N LYS A 210 15.93 -8.59 25.30
CA LYS A 210 14.87 -7.58 25.33
C LYS A 210 15.22 -6.38 24.44
N PRO A 211 14.23 -5.70 23.83
CA PRO A 211 14.47 -4.52 23.01
C PRO A 211 15.21 -3.42 23.76
N THR A 212 16.23 -2.86 23.16
CA THR A 212 17.00 -1.76 23.72
C THR A 212 16.30 -0.41 23.50
N ARG A 213 16.57 0.57 24.35
CA ARG A 213 16.09 1.96 24.18
C ARG A 213 16.45 2.54 22.81
N ALA A 214 17.66 2.22 22.31
CA ALA A 214 18.13 2.68 21.00
C ALA A 214 17.27 2.10 19.85
N GLU A 215 16.93 0.82 19.87
CA GLU A 215 16.05 0.17 18.91
C GLU A 215 14.65 0.77 18.95
N ILE A 216 14.08 0.99 20.14
CA ILE A 216 12.76 1.60 20.33
C ILE A 216 12.74 3.01 19.75
N LYS A 217 13.70 3.85 20.10
CA LYS A 217 13.85 5.22 19.61
C LYS A 217 13.99 5.26 18.08
N LYS A 218 14.78 4.36 17.50
CA LYS A 218 14.91 4.19 16.05
C LYS A 218 13.58 3.78 15.39
N ALA A 219 12.87 2.84 16.00
CA ALA A 219 11.58 2.36 15.49
C ALA A 219 10.49 3.44 15.54
N ILE A 220 10.43 4.25 16.62
CA ILE A 220 9.52 5.40 16.73
C ILE A 220 9.83 6.44 15.65
N LYS A 221 11.10 6.81 15.46
CA LYS A 221 11.53 7.76 14.41
C LYS A 221 11.07 7.31 13.02
N ALA A 222 11.10 6.02 12.76
CA ALA A 222 10.71 5.43 11.47
C ALA A 222 9.19 5.34 11.23
N LEU A 223 8.35 5.62 12.24
CA LEU A 223 6.89 5.70 12.07
C LEU A 223 6.55 6.81 11.06
N LYS A 224 5.54 6.58 10.22
CA LYS A 224 5.04 7.58 9.27
C LYS A 224 3.94 8.41 9.92
N SER A 225 4.13 9.73 9.98
CA SER A 225 3.10 10.66 10.46
C SER A 225 1.87 10.71 9.54
N GLY A 226 0.70 11.12 10.05
CA GLY A 226 -0.57 11.18 9.34
C GLY A 226 -1.13 9.81 9.01
N LYS A 227 -0.83 8.78 9.80
CA LYS A 227 -1.44 7.46 9.71
C LYS A 227 -2.49 7.30 10.80
N SER A 228 -3.56 6.57 10.48
CA SER A 228 -4.63 6.26 11.44
C SER A 228 -4.08 5.42 12.59
N ALA A 229 -4.57 5.71 13.79
CA ALA A 229 -4.37 4.89 14.97
C ALA A 229 -5.06 3.52 14.82
N GLY A 230 -4.71 2.59 15.67
CA GLY A 230 -5.38 1.31 15.85
C GLY A 230 -6.53 1.38 16.86
N PRO A 231 -6.93 0.23 17.44
CA PRO A 231 -7.97 0.15 18.46
C PRO A 231 -7.66 0.99 19.73
N ASP A 232 -6.38 1.12 20.06
CA ASP A 232 -5.85 1.89 21.18
C ASP A 232 -5.98 3.41 21.04
N ASN A 233 -6.35 3.91 19.86
CA ASN A 233 -6.45 5.33 19.51
C ASN A 233 -5.15 6.14 19.67
N ILE A 234 -3.99 5.50 19.83
CA ILE A 234 -2.69 6.16 19.95
C ILE A 234 -2.12 6.40 18.53
N PRO A 235 -2.04 7.65 18.05
CA PRO A 235 -1.48 7.94 16.74
C PRO A 235 0.05 8.00 16.77
N PRO A 236 0.72 7.83 15.62
CA PRO A 236 2.19 7.91 15.53
C PRO A 236 2.78 9.22 16.06
N GLU A 237 2.04 10.31 15.93
CA GLU A 237 2.45 11.63 16.36
C GLU A 237 2.61 11.72 17.87
N ALA A 238 1.73 11.08 18.64
CA ALA A 238 1.82 11.04 20.11
C ALA A 238 3.18 10.48 20.57
N LEU A 239 3.62 9.36 19.98
CA LEU A 239 4.90 8.75 20.31
C LEU A 239 6.10 9.60 19.84
N LYS A 240 5.96 10.32 18.73
CA LYS A 240 7.06 11.11 18.17
C LYS A 240 7.29 12.44 18.90
N HIS A 241 6.25 13.07 19.36
CA HIS A 241 6.36 14.37 20.06
C HIS A 241 6.85 14.22 21.50
N SER A 242 6.69 13.03 22.10
CA SER A 242 7.20 12.64 23.41
C SER A 242 8.18 11.46 23.30
N MET A 243 9.26 11.67 22.55
CA MET A 243 10.18 10.59 22.15
C MET A 243 10.84 9.90 23.34
N GLU A 244 11.36 10.65 24.31
CA GLU A 244 12.09 10.09 25.43
C GLU A 244 11.13 9.35 26.36
N GLU A 245 10.02 9.99 26.74
CA GLU A 245 9.00 9.45 27.63
C GLU A 245 8.37 8.20 27.01
N SER A 246 8.05 8.26 25.71
CA SER A 246 7.51 7.10 24.98
C SER A 246 8.53 5.96 24.88
N THR A 247 9.83 6.29 24.78
CA THR A 247 10.88 5.27 24.75
C THR A 247 10.99 4.54 26.09
N GLU A 248 11.00 5.27 27.21
CA GLU A 248 11.07 4.66 28.54
C GLU A 248 9.87 3.78 28.85
N LEU A 249 8.67 4.28 28.56
CA LEU A 249 7.45 3.54 28.79
C LEU A 249 7.36 2.26 27.93
N LEU A 250 7.68 2.38 26.63
CA LEU A 250 7.71 1.21 25.74
C LEU A 250 8.83 0.24 26.12
N HIS A 251 9.97 0.72 26.66
CA HIS A 251 11.03 -0.15 27.13
C HIS A 251 10.54 -1.02 28.29
N SER A 252 9.91 -0.43 29.31
CA SER A 252 9.35 -1.17 30.42
C SER A 252 8.24 -2.15 30.01
N LEU A 253 7.35 -1.74 29.10
CA LEU A 253 6.32 -2.61 28.54
C LEU A 253 6.92 -3.78 27.74
N PHE A 254 7.89 -3.51 26.87
CA PHE A 254 8.52 -4.55 26.05
C PHE A 254 9.34 -5.52 26.89
N GLU A 255 9.94 -5.07 28.00
CA GLU A 255 10.61 -5.95 28.94
C GLU A 255 9.63 -6.98 29.54
N LYS A 256 8.45 -6.55 30.01
CA LYS A 256 7.39 -7.44 30.49
C LYS A 256 6.89 -8.39 29.40
N ILE A 257 6.58 -7.88 28.19
CA ILE A 257 6.19 -8.68 27.03
C ILE A 257 7.26 -9.74 26.71
N TRP A 258 8.54 -9.36 26.80
CA TRP A 258 9.65 -10.28 26.52
C TRP A 258 9.82 -11.37 27.57
N GLN A 259 9.54 -11.06 28.83
CA GLN A 259 9.56 -12.01 29.95
C GLN A 259 8.38 -12.98 29.88
N GLU A 260 7.16 -12.46 29.74
CA GLU A 260 5.93 -13.24 29.73
C GLU A 260 5.65 -13.92 28.39
N GLY A 261 6.24 -13.41 27.30
CA GLY A 261 6.11 -13.96 25.94
C GLY A 261 4.78 -13.66 25.23
N ASP A 262 3.91 -12.83 25.83
CA ASP A 262 2.61 -12.47 25.23
C ASP A 262 2.46 -10.94 25.11
N VAL A 263 1.46 -10.50 24.35
CA VAL A 263 1.21 -9.10 24.00
C VAL A 263 -0.20 -8.67 24.45
N PRO A 264 -0.42 -7.36 24.72
CA PRO A 264 -1.74 -6.85 25.11
C PRO A 264 -2.86 -7.29 24.16
N LYS A 265 -4.04 -7.60 24.72
CA LYS A 265 -5.21 -8.06 23.95
C LYS A 265 -5.61 -7.09 22.85
N GLU A 266 -5.56 -5.79 23.10
CA GLU A 266 -5.86 -4.78 22.07
C GLU A 266 -4.89 -4.81 20.87
N TRP A 267 -3.64 -5.28 21.05
CA TRP A 267 -2.71 -5.43 19.93
C TRP A 267 -3.06 -6.63 19.05
N LYS A 268 -3.86 -7.56 19.58
CA LYS A 268 -4.42 -8.68 18.82
C LYS A 268 -5.68 -8.29 18.05
N GLU A 269 -6.32 -7.18 18.39
CA GLU A 269 -7.47 -6.63 17.68
C GLU A 269 -7.04 -5.78 16.47
N GLY A 270 -7.82 -5.82 15.39
CA GLY A 270 -7.61 -5.00 14.18
C GLY A 270 -8.90 -4.39 13.64
N TYR A 271 -8.82 -3.11 13.20
CA TYR A 271 -9.95 -2.46 12.53
C TYR A 271 -9.75 -2.51 11.01
N ILE A 272 -10.66 -3.17 10.29
CA ILE A 272 -10.57 -3.34 8.84
C ILE A 272 -11.17 -2.14 8.13
N VAL A 273 -10.34 -1.45 7.34
CA VAL A 273 -10.75 -0.40 6.39
C VAL A 273 -10.80 -0.99 4.98
N LYS A 274 -11.90 -0.74 4.27
CA LYS A 274 -12.14 -1.25 2.92
C LYS A 274 -11.57 -0.31 1.87
N ILE A 275 -10.69 -0.81 1.02
CA ILE A 275 -10.12 -0.09 -0.12
C ILE A 275 -10.65 -0.70 -1.41
N PRO A 276 -11.37 0.08 -2.26
CA PRO A 276 -11.94 -0.44 -3.50
C PRO A 276 -10.84 -0.82 -4.50
N LYS A 277 -11.01 -1.97 -5.15
CA LYS A 277 -10.28 -2.43 -6.33
C LYS A 277 -11.01 -1.96 -7.60
N LYS A 278 -10.54 -2.42 -8.75
CA LYS A 278 -11.28 -2.28 -10.01
C LYS A 278 -12.43 -3.30 -10.06
N GLY A 279 -13.52 -2.95 -10.70
CA GLY A 279 -14.69 -3.82 -10.86
C GLY A 279 -15.97 -3.19 -10.30
N ASP A 280 -17.03 -4.00 -10.17
CA ASP A 280 -18.29 -3.58 -9.57
C ASP A 280 -18.14 -3.36 -8.07
N LEU A 281 -18.32 -2.14 -7.61
CA LEU A 281 -18.16 -1.75 -6.20
C LEU A 281 -19.34 -2.19 -5.31
N HIS A 282 -20.37 -2.78 -5.89
CA HIS A 282 -21.42 -3.45 -5.11
C HIS A 282 -21.01 -4.83 -4.60
N GLU A 283 -19.92 -5.39 -5.16
CA GLU A 283 -19.37 -6.68 -4.75
C GLU A 283 -18.28 -6.53 -3.69
N CYS A 284 -18.42 -7.22 -2.55
CA CYS A 284 -17.45 -7.21 -1.46
C CYS A 284 -16.06 -7.73 -1.91
N SER A 285 -16.01 -8.67 -2.86
CA SER A 285 -14.78 -9.25 -3.43
C SER A 285 -13.90 -8.21 -4.14
N ASN A 286 -14.50 -7.10 -4.60
CA ASN A 286 -13.78 -6.01 -5.26
C ASN A 286 -13.22 -4.98 -4.26
N TYR A 287 -13.07 -5.38 -3.00
CA TYR A 287 -12.38 -4.58 -1.99
C TYR A 287 -11.19 -5.35 -1.40
N ARG A 288 -10.25 -4.59 -0.87
CA ARG A 288 -9.13 -5.07 -0.06
C ARG A 288 -9.33 -4.57 1.36
N GLY A 289 -9.25 -5.45 2.34
CA GLY A 289 -9.22 -5.08 3.76
C GLY A 289 -7.82 -4.67 4.17
N ILE A 290 -7.68 -3.54 4.85
CA ILE A 290 -6.43 -3.16 5.51
C ILE A 290 -6.70 -3.02 7.00
N SER A 291 -5.98 -3.79 7.81
CA SER A 291 -6.11 -3.76 9.26
C SER A 291 -5.36 -2.57 9.85
N LEU A 292 -6.07 -1.73 10.60
CA LEU A 292 -5.47 -0.73 11.47
C LEU A 292 -5.14 -1.42 12.79
N LEU A 293 -3.85 -1.52 13.09
CA LEU A 293 -3.31 -2.17 14.29
C LEU A 293 -2.70 -1.12 15.21
N SER A 294 -2.52 -1.48 16.49
CA SER A 294 -1.83 -0.69 17.52
C SER A 294 -0.52 -0.08 16.96
N VAL A 295 -0.29 1.21 17.24
CA VAL A 295 0.95 1.88 16.83
C VAL A 295 2.13 1.49 17.73
N PRO A 296 1.99 1.41 19.07
CA PRO A 296 2.99 0.77 19.94
C PRO A 296 3.33 -0.65 19.53
N GLY A 297 2.34 -1.47 19.17
CA GLY A 297 2.56 -2.81 18.62
C GLY A 297 3.35 -2.81 17.31
N LYS A 298 3.18 -1.78 16.47
CA LYS A 298 4.02 -1.60 15.25
C LYS A 298 5.47 -1.25 15.58
N VAL A 299 5.75 -0.58 16.70
CA VAL A 299 7.13 -0.33 17.16
C VAL A 299 7.82 -1.64 17.47
N LEU A 300 7.19 -2.51 18.27
CA LEU A 300 7.69 -3.85 18.58
C LEU A 300 7.92 -4.68 17.30
N ASN A 301 6.91 -4.75 16.44
CA ASN A 301 6.99 -5.50 15.18
C ASN A 301 8.12 -4.99 14.27
N ARG A 302 8.46 -3.70 14.30
CA ARG A 302 9.56 -3.14 13.54
C ARG A 302 10.92 -3.59 14.08
N ILE A 303 11.08 -3.63 15.39
CA ILE A 303 12.32 -4.11 16.03
C ILE A 303 12.53 -5.58 15.66
N ILE A 304 11.52 -6.42 15.85
CA ILE A 304 11.57 -7.84 15.49
C ILE A 304 11.88 -8.01 13.98
N LEU A 305 11.21 -7.26 13.11
CA LEU A 305 11.45 -7.31 11.67
C LEU A 305 12.90 -6.94 11.31
N GLU A 306 13.46 -5.89 11.92
CA GLU A 306 14.83 -5.47 11.65
C GLU A 306 15.83 -6.55 12.08
N ARG A 307 15.64 -7.17 13.25
CA ARG A 307 16.47 -8.28 13.74
C ARG A 307 16.41 -9.49 12.81
N ILE A 308 15.20 -9.93 12.44
CA ILE A 308 15.02 -11.08 11.53
C ILE A 308 15.60 -10.78 10.15
N THR A 309 15.31 -9.61 9.58
CA THR A 309 15.74 -9.29 8.20
C THR A 309 17.24 -9.25 8.08
N LEU A 310 17.96 -8.74 9.08
CA LEU A 310 19.42 -8.69 9.07
C LEU A 310 20.06 -10.09 8.97
N ALA A 311 19.48 -11.06 9.68
CA ALA A 311 20.01 -12.42 9.74
C ALA A 311 19.45 -13.35 8.65
N ALA A 312 18.18 -13.17 8.21
CA ALA A 312 17.49 -14.13 7.35
C ALA A 312 17.41 -13.71 5.87
N ASP A 313 17.62 -12.43 5.50
CA ASP A 313 17.46 -11.99 4.10
C ASP A 313 18.42 -12.73 3.14
N HIS A 314 19.63 -13.06 3.58
CA HIS A 314 20.61 -13.79 2.78
C HIS A 314 20.27 -15.28 2.60
N ARG A 315 19.35 -15.82 3.40
CA ARG A 315 18.85 -17.19 3.25
C ARG A 315 17.80 -17.30 2.14
N LEU A 316 17.14 -16.20 1.79
CA LEU A 316 16.16 -16.19 0.70
C LEU A 316 16.85 -16.29 -0.65
N THR A 317 16.20 -16.94 -1.62
CA THR A 317 16.71 -17.09 -2.99
C THR A 317 16.90 -15.74 -3.67
N GLU A 318 17.85 -15.65 -4.59
CA GLU A 318 18.13 -14.44 -5.36
C GLU A 318 17.04 -14.09 -6.36
N GLN A 319 16.21 -15.06 -6.74
CA GLN A 319 15.05 -14.94 -7.63
C GLN A 319 13.95 -14.09 -7.00
N GLN A 320 13.78 -14.15 -5.68
CA GLN A 320 12.78 -13.35 -4.98
C GLN A 320 13.25 -11.89 -4.78
N ALA A 321 12.52 -10.94 -5.37
CA ALA A 321 12.83 -9.51 -5.26
C ALA A 321 11.80 -8.70 -4.46
N GLY A 322 10.65 -9.27 -4.11
CA GLY A 322 9.60 -8.58 -3.38
C GLY A 322 10.00 -8.21 -1.96
N PHE A 323 9.61 -7.02 -1.49
CA PHE A 323 9.83 -6.52 -0.11
C PHE A 323 11.27 -6.58 0.42
N ARG A 324 12.27 -6.82 -0.44
CA ARG A 324 13.70 -6.87 -0.08
C ARG A 324 14.39 -5.55 -0.39
N LYS A 325 15.35 -5.17 0.47
CA LYS A 325 16.15 -3.96 0.25
C LYS A 325 16.99 -4.09 -1.03
N HIS A 326 17.12 -2.97 -1.74
CA HIS A 326 17.91 -2.88 -2.99
C HIS A 326 17.40 -3.78 -4.14
N ARG A 327 16.17 -4.29 -4.08
CA ARG A 327 15.49 -5.00 -5.16
C ARG A 327 14.33 -4.14 -5.68
N SER A 328 14.02 -4.28 -6.95
CA SER A 328 12.96 -3.48 -7.59
C SER A 328 12.19 -4.26 -8.65
N CYS A 329 10.96 -3.80 -8.94
CA CYS A 329 10.19 -4.34 -10.09
C CYS A 329 10.98 -4.20 -11.40
N SER A 330 11.77 -3.12 -11.56
CA SER A 330 12.58 -2.90 -12.76
C SER A 330 13.63 -3.99 -12.97
N ASP A 331 14.16 -4.57 -11.90
CA ASP A 331 15.11 -5.68 -11.99
C ASP A 331 14.47 -6.89 -12.66
N GLN A 332 13.31 -7.33 -12.17
CA GLN A 332 12.58 -8.47 -12.70
C GLN A 332 12.07 -8.22 -14.13
N ILE A 333 11.52 -7.02 -14.39
CA ILE A 333 11.02 -6.66 -15.72
C ILE A 333 12.16 -6.65 -16.75
N THR A 334 13.34 -6.07 -16.39
CA THR A 334 14.47 -6.03 -17.32
C THR A 334 15.05 -7.42 -17.55
N THR A 335 15.21 -8.22 -16.50
CA THR A 335 15.68 -9.60 -16.61
C THR A 335 14.79 -10.41 -17.54
N LEU A 336 13.46 -10.36 -17.34
CA LEU A 336 12.53 -11.06 -18.21
C LEU A 336 12.58 -10.58 -19.66
N ARG A 337 12.74 -9.27 -19.90
CA ARG A 337 12.89 -8.72 -21.27
C ARG A 337 14.17 -9.19 -21.94
N ILE A 338 15.30 -9.22 -21.21
CA ILE A 338 16.56 -9.76 -21.72
C ILE A 338 16.39 -11.25 -22.09
N ILE A 339 15.77 -12.06 -21.23
CA ILE A 339 15.49 -13.46 -21.50
C ILE A 339 14.67 -13.64 -22.79
N ILE A 340 13.62 -12.83 -22.96
CA ILE A 340 12.78 -12.86 -24.18
C ILE A 340 13.58 -12.46 -25.42
N GLU A 341 14.38 -11.40 -25.36
CA GLU A 341 15.20 -10.92 -26.46
C GLU A 341 16.24 -11.98 -26.88
N GLN A 342 16.96 -12.57 -25.92
CA GLN A 342 17.97 -13.60 -26.17
C GLN A 342 17.33 -14.91 -26.69
N SER A 343 16.21 -15.35 -26.13
CA SER A 343 15.50 -16.52 -26.62
C SER A 343 15.10 -16.36 -28.09
N ARG A 344 14.74 -15.15 -28.50
CA ARG A 344 14.46 -14.87 -29.94
C ARG A 344 15.72 -14.85 -30.80
N GLU A 345 16.78 -14.26 -30.30
CA GLU A 345 18.06 -14.17 -31.02
C GLU A 345 18.66 -15.56 -31.26
N TRP A 346 18.62 -16.44 -30.27
CA TRP A 346 19.13 -17.81 -30.36
C TRP A 346 18.12 -18.81 -30.93
N ASN A 347 16.91 -18.36 -31.29
CA ASN A 347 15.83 -19.22 -31.76
C ASN A 347 15.50 -20.37 -30.76
N SER A 348 15.57 -20.05 -29.45
CA SER A 348 15.37 -21.00 -28.36
C SER A 348 13.94 -20.95 -27.83
N SER A 349 13.35 -22.12 -27.57
CA SER A 349 12.01 -22.22 -26.99
C SER A 349 11.98 -21.63 -25.59
N LEU A 350 10.94 -20.85 -25.29
CA LEU A 350 10.71 -20.26 -23.97
C LEU A 350 9.23 -20.36 -23.58
N TYR A 351 8.98 -20.91 -22.42
CA TYR A 351 7.71 -20.89 -21.71
C TYR A 351 7.85 -19.97 -20.50
N VAL A 352 6.92 -19.03 -20.35
CA VAL A 352 6.81 -18.17 -19.16
C VAL A 352 5.40 -18.34 -18.61
N ASN A 353 5.27 -18.87 -17.38
CA ASN A 353 3.98 -19.02 -16.74
C ASN A 353 3.86 -18.02 -15.59
N PHE A 354 2.99 -17.04 -15.75
CA PHE A 354 2.71 -16.00 -14.74
C PHE A 354 1.64 -16.52 -13.78
N ILE A 355 2.04 -16.80 -12.55
CA ILE A 355 1.18 -17.33 -11.50
C ILE A 355 0.61 -16.21 -10.66
N ASP A 356 -0.70 -16.24 -10.43
CA ASP A 356 -1.41 -15.37 -9.46
C ASP A 356 -2.02 -16.28 -8.39
N PHE A 357 -1.83 -15.95 -7.12
CA PHE A 357 -2.46 -16.67 -6.01
C PHE A 357 -3.78 -16.02 -5.60
N GLU A 358 -4.73 -16.83 -5.16
CA GLU A 358 -5.98 -16.35 -4.59
C GLU A 358 -5.75 -15.81 -3.19
N LYS A 359 -5.89 -14.47 -3.03
CA LYS A 359 -5.83 -13.83 -1.70
C LYS A 359 -4.59 -14.24 -0.89
N ALA A 360 -3.44 -14.31 -1.54
CA ALA A 360 -2.19 -14.90 -1.06
C ALA A 360 -1.87 -14.59 0.42
N PHE A 361 -1.92 -13.32 0.82
CA PHE A 361 -1.63 -12.91 2.20
C PHE A 361 -2.67 -13.37 3.23
N ASP A 362 -3.90 -13.62 2.82
CA ASP A 362 -5.02 -13.97 3.70
C ASP A 362 -5.20 -15.49 3.86
N SER A 363 -4.50 -16.30 3.02
CA SER A 363 -4.74 -17.75 2.89
C SER A 363 -3.73 -18.64 3.59
N ILE A 364 -2.56 -18.12 4.00
CA ILE A 364 -1.48 -18.93 4.60
C ILE A 364 -1.97 -19.62 5.87
N ASP A 365 -1.67 -20.93 6.00
CA ASP A 365 -1.82 -21.67 7.26
C ASP A 365 -0.75 -21.21 8.27
N ARG A 366 -1.18 -20.80 9.44
CA ARG A 366 -0.28 -20.22 10.45
C ARG A 366 0.65 -21.26 11.07
N GLU A 367 0.19 -22.50 11.27
CA GLU A 367 1.07 -23.55 11.82
C GLU A 367 2.19 -23.90 10.86
N VAL A 368 1.88 -23.95 9.55
CA VAL A 368 2.90 -24.11 8.51
C VAL A 368 3.86 -22.91 8.49
N LEU A 369 3.35 -21.69 8.66
CA LEU A 369 4.20 -20.49 8.75
C LEU A 369 5.19 -20.59 9.92
N TRP A 370 4.75 -21.01 11.12
CA TRP A 370 5.65 -21.17 12.27
C TRP A 370 6.68 -22.28 12.05
N ALA A 371 6.31 -23.38 11.40
CA ALA A 371 7.24 -24.41 11.04
C ALA A 371 8.29 -23.93 10.03
N ILE A 372 7.89 -23.13 9.03
CA ILE A 372 8.81 -22.52 8.05
C ILE A 372 9.77 -21.55 8.75
N MET A 373 9.30 -20.72 9.69
CA MET A 373 10.20 -19.83 10.44
C MET A 373 11.30 -20.59 11.17
N ARG A 374 10.96 -21.70 11.85
CA ARG A 374 11.94 -22.60 12.49
C ARG A 374 12.88 -23.24 11.47
N HIS A 375 12.36 -23.63 10.32
CA HIS A 375 13.16 -24.20 9.23
C HIS A 375 14.23 -23.23 8.70
N TYR A 376 13.94 -21.93 8.70
CA TYR A 376 14.94 -20.91 8.34
C TYR A 376 15.89 -20.56 9.49
N GLY A 377 15.73 -21.15 10.67
CA GLY A 377 16.57 -20.93 11.84
C GLY A 377 16.18 -19.68 12.65
N ILE A 378 14.93 -19.24 12.59
CA ILE A 378 14.45 -18.17 13.48
C ILE A 378 14.33 -18.76 14.91
N PRO A 379 14.99 -18.16 15.93
CA PRO A 379 14.96 -18.66 17.30
C PRO A 379 13.52 -18.77 17.86
N GLU A 380 13.29 -19.83 18.64
CA GLU A 380 11.95 -20.14 19.16
C GLU A 380 11.34 -19.00 19.99
N LYS A 381 12.17 -18.24 20.72
CA LYS A 381 11.70 -17.06 21.48
C LYS A 381 11.02 -16.03 20.55
N ILE A 382 11.62 -15.75 19.41
CA ILE A 382 11.08 -14.81 18.41
C ILE A 382 9.82 -15.38 17.75
N VAL A 383 9.86 -16.68 17.37
CA VAL A 383 8.69 -17.37 16.78
C VAL A 383 7.51 -17.32 17.75
N SER A 384 7.71 -17.61 19.03
CA SER A 384 6.67 -17.60 20.06
C SER A 384 6.07 -16.21 20.28
N ILE A 385 6.87 -15.16 20.37
CA ILE A 385 6.37 -13.78 20.49
C ILE A 385 5.51 -13.41 19.27
N ILE A 386 5.99 -13.72 18.05
CA ILE A 386 5.21 -13.45 16.85
C ILE A 386 3.91 -14.27 16.84
N LYS A 387 3.97 -15.58 17.13
CA LYS A 387 2.80 -16.46 17.22
C LYS A 387 1.76 -15.89 18.18
N ASN A 388 2.16 -15.44 19.36
CA ASN A 388 1.26 -14.90 20.38
C ASN A 388 0.58 -13.60 19.97
N THR A 389 1.17 -12.82 19.04
CA THR A 389 0.45 -11.68 18.42
C THR A 389 -0.73 -12.13 17.56
N TYR A 390 -0.78 -13.38 17.10
CA TYR A 390 -1.82 -13.93 16.23
C TYR A 390 -2.84 -14.82 16.97
N VAL A 391 -2.46 -15.39 18.12
CA VAL A 391 -3.37 -16.23 18.94
C VAL A 391 -4.48 -15.38 19.55
N GLY A 392 -5.74 -15.78 19.31
CA GLY A 392 -6.92 -15.02 19.77
C GLY A 392 -7.11 -13.68 19.05
N ALA A 393 -6.55 -13.54 17.85
CA ALA A 393 -6.68 -12.32 17.06
C ALA A 393 -8.12 -12.12 16.58
N THR A 394 -8.64 -10.89 16.73
CA THR A 394 -9.98 -10.49 16.32
C THR A 394 -9.93 -9.31 15.37
N CYS A 395 -10.98 -9.16 14.56
CA CYS A 395 -11.14 -7.99 13.71
C CYS A 395 -12.57 -7.44 13.81
N ARG A 396 -12.70 -6.12 13.56
CA ARG A 396 -13.98 -5.42 13.32
C ARG A 396 -13.89 -4.61 12.04
N VAL A 397 -14.98 -4.49 11.32
CA VAL A 397 -15.01 -3.70 10.07
C VAL A 397 -15.55 -2.30 10.35
N ILE A 398 -14.83 -1.28 9.87
CA ILE A 398 -15.32 0.10 9.93
C ILE A 398 -16.27 0.34 8.75
N HIS A 399 -17.54 0.68 9.04
CA HIS A 399 -18.53 1.06 8.04
C HIS A 399 -19.41 2.20 8.52
N GLY A 400 -19.54 3.28 7.73
CA GLY A 400 -20.37 4.44 8.10
C GLY A 400 -19.96 5.13 9.41
N GLY A 401 -18.71 5.00 9.84
CA GLY A 401 -18.21 5.52 11.12
C GLY A 401 -18.49 4.63 12.32
N GLN A 402 -19.09 3.47 12.12
CA GLN A 402 -19.36 2.46 13.16
C GLN A 402 -18.50 1.22 12.96
N LEU A 403 -18.29 0.47 14.05
CA LEU A 403 -17.61 -0.82 14.05
C LEU A 403 -18.65 -1.94 13.97
N SER A 404 -18.36 -2.98 13.19
CA SER A 404 -19.11 -4.23 13.22
C SER A 404 -18.91 -4.99 14.52
N GLU A 405 -19.67 -6.07 14.72
CA GLU A 405 -19.33 -7.07 15.73
C GLU A 405 -17.95 -7.67 15.46
N PRO A 406 -17.21 -8.06 16.53
CA PRO A 406 -15.91 -8.70 16.40
C PRO A 406 -16.04 -10.11 15.85
N PHE A 407 -15.07 -10.53 15.03
CA PHE A 407 -14.94 -11.92 14.59
C PHE A 407 -13.48 -12.37 14.71
N GLU A 408 -13.27 -13.65 14.97
CA GLU A 408 -11.93 -14.24 15.05
C GLU A 408 -11.25 -14.33 13.69
N VAL A 409 -9.91 -14.30 13.70
CA VAL A 409 -9.06 -14.42 12.52
C VAL A 409 -8.07 -15.57 12.71
N LYS A 410 -8.25 -16.66 11.96
CA LYS A 410 -7.50 -17.92 12.13
C LYS A 410 -6.43 -18.16 11.06
N THR A 411 -6.58 -17.59 9.85
CA THR A 411 -5.65 -17.80 8.73
C THR A 411 -4.99 -16.51 8.27
N GLY A 412 -3.93 -16.67 7.51
CA GLY A 412 -3.23 -15.58 6.86
C GLY A 412 -2.49 -14.63 7.80
N GLY A 413 -1.80 -13.69 7.15
CA GLY A 413 -1.12 -12.59 7.80
C GLY A 413 -2.00 -11.34 7.83
N ARG A 414 -1.81 -10.47 8.82
CA ARG A 414 -2.59 -9.24 8.93
C ARG A 414 -2.16 -8.21 7.89
N GLN A 415 -3.01 -7.88 6.90
CA GLN A 415 -2.74 -6.82 5.93
C GLN A 415 -2.68 -5.45 6.62
N GLY A 416 -1.49 -4.99 6.94
CA GLY A 416 -1.22 -3.76 7.71
C GLY A 416 -0.18 -3.95 8.81
N CYS A 417 0.19 -5.18 9.11
CA CYS A 417 1.34 -5.52 9.94
C CYS A 417 2.64 -5.34 9.16
N LEU A 418 3.71 -4.93 9.84
CA LEU A 418 5.03 -4.74 9.25
C LEU A 418 5.77 -6.08 9.00
N LEU A 419 5.50 -7.09 9.81
CA LEU A 419 6.11 -8.42 9.72
C LEU A 419 5.54 -9.24 8.54
N THR A 420 4.24 -9.16 8.31
CA THR A 420 3.52 -10.01 7.35
C THR A 420 4.19 -10.10 5.97
N PRO A 421 4.67 -9.01 5.34
CA PRO A 421 5.33 -9.11 4.04
C PRO A 421 6.57 -10.01 4.06
N PHE A 422 7.42 -9.89 5.08
CA PHE A 422 8.63 -10.70 5.18
C PHE A 422 8.33 -12.18 5.50
N LEU A 423 7.37 -12.41 6.41
CA LEU A 423 6.92 -13.77 6.72
C LEU A 423 6.31 -14.45 5.50
N PHE A 424 5.58 -13.70 4.68
CA PHE A 424 5.04 -14.20 3.41
C PHE A 424 6.16 -14.60 2.44
N LEU A 425 7.23 -13.79 2.33
CA LEU A 425 8.39 -14.15 1.49
C LEU A 425 9.01 -15.47 1.89
N MET A 426 9.14 -15.74 3.19
CA MET A 426 9.68 -17.03 3.67
C MET A 426 8.82 -18.20 3.22
N VAL A 427 7.48 -18.06 3.22
CA VAL A 427 6.57 -19.10 2.74
C VAL A 427 6.75 -19.33 1.24
N VAL A 428 6.75 -18.27 0.44
CA VAL A 428 6.91 -18.38 -1.01
C VAL A 428 8.28 -18.96 -1.38
N ASP A 429 9.35 -18.48 -0.75
CA ASP A 429 10.70 -18.99 -0.97
C ASP A 429 10.80 -20.49 -0.63
N TRP A 430 10.22 -20.91 0.49
CA TRP A 430 10.16 -22.33 0.85
C TRP A 430 9.40 -23.14 -0.19
N VAL A 431 8.23 -22.67 -0.64
CA VAL A 431 7.43 -23.32 -1.68
C VAL A 431 8.25 -23.46 -2.96
N MET A 432 8.88 -22.39 -3.43
CA MET A 432 9.67 -22.40 -4.68
C MET A 432 10.88 -23.31 -4.58
N ARG A 433 11.60 -23.34 -3.45
CA ARG A 433 12.68 -24.31 -3.21
C ARG A 433 12.19 -25.75 -3.33
N LYS A 434 11.04 -26.06 -2.72
CA LYS A 434 10.46 -27.40 -2.80
C LYS A 434 9.97 -27.77 -4.21
N VAL A 435 9.50 -26.80 -4.98
CA VAL A 435 9.10 -26.99 -6.39
C VAL A 435 10.30 -27.37 -7.25
N THR A 436 11.44 -26.74 -7.04
CA THR A 436 12.65 -26.89 -7.87
C THR A 436 13.64 -27.94 -7.32
N GLU A 437 13.40 -28.44 -6.10
CA GLU A 437 14.30 -29.40 -5.42
C GLU A 437 14.53 -30.67 -6.25
N GLY A 438 15.81 -30.99 -6.53
CA GLY A 438 16.22 -32.17 -7.28
C GLY A 438 15.87 -32.14 -8.77
N LYS A 439 15.46 -31.02 -9.32
CA LYS A 439 15.06 -30.87 -10.72
C LYS A 439 15.80 -29.71 -11.38
N LYS A 440 16.09 -29.88 -12.67
CA LYS A 440 16.61 -28.83 -13.55
C LYS A 440 15.57 -28.56 -14.63
N THR A 441 14.59 -27.72 -14.32
CA THR A 441 13.42 -27.47 -15.18
C THR A 441 13.38 -26.04 -15.71
N GLY A 442 14.34 -25.21 -15.31
CA GLY A 442 14.47 -23.80 -15.70
C GLY A 442 15.01 -23.58 -17.10
N ILE A 443 15.44 -22.38 -17.34
CA ILE A 443 16.23 -22.00 -18.52
C ILE A 443 17.73 -22.06 -18.18
N GLN A 444 18.57 -22.41 -19.15
CA GLN A 444 20.01 -22.41 -18.95
C GLN A 444 20.47 -20.95 -18.68
N TRP A 445 21.10 -20.74 -17.53
CA TRP A 445 21.46 -19.40 -17.06
C TRP A 445 22.96 -19.14 -17.09
N SER A 446 23.76 -20.18 -16.92
CA SER A 446 25.21 -20.11 -17.01
C SER A 446 25.79 -21.24 -17.85
N LEU A 447 27.00 -21.05 -18.38
CA LEU A 447 27.76 -22.09 -19.09
C LEU A 447 28.06 -23.31 -18.22
N TRP A 448 28.06 -23.16 -16.90
CA TRP A 448 28.35 -24.23 -15.93
C TRP A 448 27.11 -25.04 -15.52
N GLY A 449 25.99 -24.87 -16.24
CA GLY A 449 24.79 -25.67 -16.05
C GLY A 449 23.85 -25.19 -14.93
N GLU A 450 24.06 -23.99 -14.42
CA GLU A 450 23.07 -23.35 -13.54
C GLU A 450 21.81 -23.00 -14.35
N GLN A 451 20.65 -23.18 -13.72
CA GLN A 451 19.37 -22.86 -14.35
C GLN A 451 18.66 -21.77 -13.58
N LEU A 452 17.99 -20.89 -14.30
CA LEU A 452 17.06 -19.92 -13.74
C LEU A 452 15.64 -20.51 -13.83
N GLU A 453 15.07 -20.81 -12.68
CA GLU A 453 13.80 -21.51 -12.59
C GLU A 453 12.59 -20.57 -12.64
N ASP A 454 12.75 -19.38 -12.06
CA ASP A 454 11.68 -18.41 -11.85
C ASP A 454 12.22 -16.99 -11.67
N LEU A 455 11.29 -16.03 -11.69
CA LEU A 455 11.50 -14.61 -11.32
C LEU A 455 10.32 -14.20 -10.45
N ASP A 456 10.58 -13.96 -9.17
CA ASP A 456 9.55 -13.74 -8.18
C ASP A 456 9.55 -12.30 -7.65
N PHE A 457 8.37 -11.76 -7.44
CA PHE A 457 8.18 -10.49 -6.74
C PHE A 457 7.00 -10.61 -5.78
N ALA A 458 7.28 -11.02 -4.55
CA ALA A 458 6.28 -11.39 -3.54
C ALA A 458 5.36 -12.52 -4.04
N ASP A 459 4.08 -12.24 -4.25
CA ASP A 459 3.07 -13.17 -4.76
C ASP A 459 3.00 -13.27 -6.30
N ASP A 460 3.64 -12.33 -7.02
CA ASP A 460 3.74 -12.37 -8.48
C ASP A 460 4.93 -13.25 -8.91
N LEU A 461 4.66 -14.48 -9.37
CA LEU A 461 5.67 -15.44 -9.82
C LEU A 461 5.69 -15.54 -11.34
N ALA A 462 6.87 -15.65 -11.93
CA ALA A 462 7.06 -15.95 -13.34
C ALA A 462 7.96 -17.18 -13.47
N LEU A 463 7.37 -18.36 -13.69
CA LEU A 463 8.09 -19.60 -13.92
C LEU A 463 8.68 -19.63 -15.33
N LEU A 464 9.91 -20.11 -15.45
CA LEU A 464 10.67 -20.16 -16.71
C LEU A 464 11.01 -21.59 -17.09
N SER A 465 10.91 -21.95 -18.39
CA SER A 465 11.33 -23.27 -18.87
C SER A 465 11.57 -23.24 -20.39
N HIS A 466 12.39 -24.18 -20.88
CA HIS A 466 12.59 -24.39 -22.31
C HIS A 466 11.63 -25.41 -22.94
N THR A 467 11.00 -26.28 -22.14
CA THR A 467 10.15 -27.36 -22.66
C THR A 467 8.77 -27.34 -22.04
N HIS A 468 7.77 -27.81 -22.79
CA HIS A 468 6.41 -28.00 -22.30
C HIS A 468 6.37 -28.93 -21.08
N GLN A 469 7.07 -30.07 -21.15
CA GLN A 469 7.07 -31.09 -20.10
C GLN A 469 7.58 -30.51 -18.76
N HIS A 470 8.71 -29.78 -18.80
CA HIS A 470 9.28 -29.16 -17.61
C HIS A 470 8.35 -28.09 -17.05
N MET A 471 7.73 -27.24 -17.90
CA MET A 471 6.79 -26.23 -17.45
C MET A 471 5.54 -26.86 -16.83
N GLN A 472 4.99 -27.91 -17.44
CA GLN A 472 3.83 -28.62 -16.92
C GLN A 472 4.13 -29.28 -15.56
N GLU A 473 5.28 -29.96 -15.45
CA GLU A 473 5.71 -30.59 -14.19
C GLU A 473 5.90 -29.54 -13.09
N LYS A 474 6.60 -28.44 -13.40
CA LYS A 474 6.82 -27.33 -12.45
C LYS A 474 5.50 -26.71 -11.98
N THR A 475 4.58 -26.46 -12.90
CA THR A 475 3.26 -25.89 -12.59
C THR A 475 2.44 -26.82 -11.69
N ARG A 476 2.43 -28.12 -11.98
CA ARG A 476 1.75 -29.15 -11.16
C ARG A 476 2.35 -29.26 -9.76
N ARG A 477 3.69 -29.28 -9.65
CA ARG A 477 4.38 -29.32 -8.35
C ARG A 477 4.07 -28.06 -7.53
N LEU A 478 4.09 -26.89 -8.17
CA LEU A 478 3.74 -25.64 -7.50
C LEU A 478 2.31 -25.67 -6.95
N GLU A 479 1.33 -26.12 -7.75
CA GLU A 479 -0.06 -26.26 -7.30
C GLU A 479 -0.18 -27.16 -6.08
N GLN A 480 0.50 -28.32 -6.09
CA GLN A 480 0.48 -29.29 -5.00
C GLN A 480 1.15 -28.76 -3.74
N ILE A 481 2.36 -28.22 -3.85
CA ILE A 481 3.13 -27.74 -2.69
C ILE A 481 2.50 -26.47 -2.09
N ALA A 482 2.07 -25.54 -2.93
CA ALA A 482 1.39 -24.32 -2.46
C ALA A 482 0.11 -24.65 -1.68
N ALA A 483 -0.66 -25.65 -2.14
CA ALA A 483 -1.87 -26.09 -1.45
C ALA A 483 -1.59 -26.58 -0.01
N THR A 484 -0.44 -27.20 0.25
CA THR A 484 -0.04 -27.65 1.59
C THR A 484 0.26 -26.48 2.55
N THR A 485 0.52 -25.31 2.03
CA THR A 485 0.75 -24.07 2.82
C THR A 485 -0.50 -23.19 2.95
N GLY A 486 -1.62 -23.60 2.35
CA GLY A 486 -2.86 -22.82 2.28
C GLY A 486 -2.97 -21.91 1.06
N LEU A 487 -1.93 -21.83 0.23
CA LEU A 487 -1.95 -21.01 -0.99
C LEU A 487 -2.67 -21.77 -2.14
N ARG A 488 -3.51 -21.04 -2.89
CA ARG A 488 -4.23 -21.59 -4.04
C ARG A 488 -3.94 -20.76 -5.28
N ILE A 489 -3.67 -21.42 -6.40
CA ILE A 489 -3.43 -20.73 -7.68
C ILE A 489 -4.76 -20.26 -8.27
N ASN A 490 -4.83 -19.00 -8.67
CA ASN A 490 -5.97 -18.43 -9.38
C ASN A 490 -5.85 -18.71 -10.87
N ARG A 491 -6.52 -19.76 -11.38
CA ARG A 491 -6.47 -20.13 -12.79
C ARG A 491 -6.89 -19.00 -13.73
N ALA A 492 -7.94 -18.26 -13.40
CA ALA A 492 -8.47 -17.22 -14.28
C ALA A 492 -7.48 -16.09 -14.54
N LYS A 493 -6.62 -15.78 -13.55
CA LYS A 493 -5.60 -14.73 -13.66
C LYS A 493 -4.22 -15.25 -14.06
N THR A 494 -3.93 -16.53 -13.79
CA THR A 494 -2.71 -17.19 -14.23
C THR A 494 -2.70 -17.28 -15.76
N LYS A 495 -1.57 -16.93 -16.39
CA LYS A 495 -1.42 -16.89 -17.83
C LYS A 495 -0.10 -17.52 -18.25
N VAL A 496 -0.09 -18.21 -19.38
CA VAL A 496 1.12 -18.73 -19.98
C VAL A 496 1.45 -17.99 -21.28
N MET A 497 2.72 -17.68 -21.47
CA MET A 497 3.26 -17.07 -22.70
C MET A 497 4.29 -18.04 -23.30
N ARG A 498 4.16 -18.35 -24.58
CA ARG A 498 5.02 -19.30 -25.31
C ARG A 498 5.70 -18.59 -26.48
N MET A 499 6.97 -18.91 -26.68
CA MET A 499 7.77 -18.38 -27.78
C MET A 499 8.59 -19.49 -28.42
N ILE A 500 8.56 -19.57 -29.73
CA ILE A 500 9.39 -20.50 -30.53
C ILE A 500 9.21 -21.97 -30.06
N CYS A 501 8.01 -22.30 -29.61
CA CYS A 501 7.71 -23.62 -29.04
C CYS A 501 7.15 -24.56 -30.10
N LYS A 502 7.68 -25.80 -30.14
CA LYS A 502 7.19 -26.87 -31.04
C LYS A 502 5.88 -27.52 -30.57
N SER A 503 5.70 -27.61 -29.25
CA SER A 503 4.52 -28.23 -28.68
C SER A 503 3.33 -27.28 -28.70
N THR A 504 2.17 -27.75 -29.14
CA THR A 504 0.89 -27.05 -29.11
C THR A 504 0.02 -27.45 -27.91
N GLN A 505 0.49 -28.40 -27.09
CA GLN A 505 -0.26 -28.85 -25.91
C GLN A 505 -0.42 -27.69 -24.89
N PRO A 506 -1.61 -27.53 -24.29
CA PRO A 506 -1.84 -26.53 -23.28
C PRO A 506 -1.16 -26.88 -21.96
N ILE A 507 -0.77 -25.88 -21.18
CA ILE A 507 -0.38 -26.05 -19.77
C ILE A 507 -1.66 -26.10 -18.92
N THR A 508 -1.72 -27.05 -17.99
CA THR A 508 -2.91 -27.30 -17.17
C THR A 508 -2.62 -27.22 -15.68
N LEU A 509 -3.65 -26.83 -14.94
CA LEU A 509 -3.81 -27.02 -13.49
C LEU A 509 -4.89 -28.10 -13.27
N ASN A 510 -5.03 -28.63 -12.05
CA ASN A 510 -6.12 -29.53 -11.71
C ASN A 510 -7.50 -28.94 -12.02
N THR A 511 -7.63 -27.62 -11.94
CA THR A 511 -8.86 -26.85 -12.23
C THR A 511 -9.09 -26.61 -13.74
N GLY A 512 -8.18 -27.03 -14.61
CA GLY A 512 -8.30 -26.93 -16.07
C GLY A 512 -7.16 -26.19 -16.77
N ILE A 513 -7.37 -25.85 -18.04
CA ILE A 513 -6.37 -25.24 -18.92
C ILE A 513 -6.05 -23.81 -18.49
N ILE A 514 -4.76 -23.46 -18.50
CA ILE A 514 -4.27 -22.08 -18.35
C ILE A 514 -4.37 -21.36 -19.70
N GLU A 515 -4.90 -20.14 -19.68
CA GLU A 515 -5.03 -19.31 -20.88
C GLU A 515 -3.66 -18.89 -21.41
N GLU A 516 -3.45 -19.10 -22.72
CA GLU A 516 -2.27 -18.63 -23.43
C GLU A 516 -2.44 -17.19 -23.89
N VAL A 517 -1.41 -16.38 -23.71
CA VAL A 517 -1.42 -14.97 -24.10
C VAL A 517 -0.16 -14.58 -24.86
N SER A 518 -0.28 -13.65 -25.83
CA SER A 518 0.84 -13.07 -26.54
C SER A 518 1.51 -11.91 -25.79
N SER A 519 0.83 -11.35 -24.78
CA SER A 519 1.36 -10.29 -23.93
C SER A 519 0.74 -10.34 -22.54
N PHE A 520 1.51 -9.97 -21.53
CA PHE A 520 1.07 -9.96 -20.13
C PHE A 520 1.54 -8.69 -19.39
N THR A 521 0.78 -8.23 -18.41
CA THR A 521 1.18 -7.11 -17.57
C THR A 521 1.91 -7.63 -16.33
N TYR A 522 3.23 -7.78 -16.42
CA TYR A 522 4.09 -8.22 -15.32
C TYR A 522 4.63 -7.01 -14.54
N LEU A 523 4.41 -6.98 -13.23
CA LEU A 523 4.81 -5.92 -12.30
C LEU A 523 4.45 -4.50 -12.82
N GLY A 524 3.30 -4.43 -13.48
CA GLY A 524 2.77 -3.18 -14.02
C GLY A 524 3.33 -2.76 -15.38
N SER A 525 4.30 -3.44 -15.98
CA SER A 525 4.83 -3.23 -17.33
C SER A 525 4.31 -4.30 -18.30
N VAL A 526 3.98 -3.94 -19.53
CA VAL A 526 3.53 -4.91 -20.53
C VAL A 526 4.75 -5.59 -21.15
N VAL A 527 4.78 -6.92 -21.04
CA VAL A 527 5.77 -7.79 -21.66
C VAL A 527 5.07 -8.58 -22.77
N SER A 528 5.70 -8.72 -23.93
CA SER A 528 5.12 -9.39 -25.09
C SER A 528 6.15 -10.32 -25.74
N ILE A 529 5.66 -11.33 -26.46
CA ILE A 529 6.49 -12.34 -27.15
C ILE A 529 7.37 -11.75 -28.26
N ASP A 530 7.03 -10.57 -28.78
CA ASP A 530 7.81 -9.87 -29.79
C ASP A 530 9.05 -9.15 -29.23
N GLY A 531 9.25 -9.16 -27.90
CA GLY A 531 10.37 -8.51 -27.22
C GLY A 531 10.33 -6.98 -27.29
N GLY A 532 9.33 -6.41 -27.95
CA GLY A 532 9.18 -4.98 -28.13
C GLY A 532 8.67 -4.27 -26.87
N THR A 533 8.89 -2.94 -26.79
CA THR A 533 8.39 -2.11 -25.70
C THR A 533 7.23 -1.19 -26.13
N GLU A 534 6.78 -1.32 -27.39
CA GLU A 534 5.74 -0.44 -27.93
C GLU A 534 4.40 -0.58 -27.21
N ALA A 535 3.99 -1.82 -26.91
CA ALA A 535 2.75 -2.11 -26.17
C ALA A 535 2.78 -1.47 -24.77
N ASP A 536 3.92 -1.56 -24.06
CA ASP A 536 4.09 -0.95 -22.75
C ASP A 536 4.05 0.57 -22.83
N ILE A 537 4.77 1.18 -23.74
CA ILE A 537 4.75 2.64 -23.95
C ILE A 537 3.33 3.13 -24.27
N LYS A 538 2.58 2.42 -25.13
CA LYS A 538 1.18 2.73 -25.45
C LYS A 538 0.28 2.64 -24.19
N ALA A 539 0.45 1.59 -23.39
CA ALA A 539 -0.28 1.44 -22.12
C ALA A 539 0.05 2.59 -21.14
N ARG A 540 1.32 3.00 -21.06
CA ARG A 540 1.76 4.13 -20.22
C ARG A 540 1.20 5.46 -20.70
N LEU A 541 1.21 5.73 -21.99
CA LEU A 541 0.60 6.93 -22.59
C LEU A 541 -0.90 7.02 -22.25
N ASN A 542 -1.62 5.90 -22.32
CA ASN A 542 -3.03 5.84 -21.96
C ASN A 542 -3.25 6.12 -20.45
N LYS A 543 -2.48 5.46 -19.56
CA LYS A 543 -2.55 5.70 -18.12
C LYS A 543 -2.23 7.15 -17.76
N ALA A 544 -1.19 7.73 -18.36
CA ALA A 544 -0.81 9.13 -18.17
C ALA A 544 -1.86 10.12 -18.71
N THR A 545 -2.53 9.77 -19.81
CA THR A 545 -3.66 10.56 -20.35
C THR A 545 -4.82 10.60 -19.35
N VAL A 546 -5.16 9.47 -18.77
CA VAL A 546 -6.20 9.40 -17.73
C VAL A 546 -5.79 10.21 -16.51
N ALA A 547 -4.54 10.06 -16.03
CA ALA A 547 -4.02 10.82 -14.89
C ALA A 547 -4.07 12.33 -15.15
N PHE A 548 -3.70 12.78 -16.36
CA PHE A 548 -3.78 14.20 -16.74
C PHE A 548 -5.22 14.72 -16.74
N ARG A 549 -6.17 13.96 -17.33
CA ARG A 549 -7.60 14.34 -17.34
C ARG A 549 -8.19 14.39 -15.94
N MET A 550 -7.73 13.52 -15.07
CA MET A 550 -8.15 13.51 -13.66
C MET A 550 -7.86 14.82 -12.93
N LEU A 551 -6.88 15.58 -13.36
CA LEU A 551 -6.41 16.83 -12.75
C LEU A 551 -6.86 18.07 -13.55
N ASP A 552 -7.90 17.98 -14.39
CA ASP A 552 -8.33 19.06 -15.28
C ASP A 552 -8.68 20.34 -14.53
N ASN A 553 -9.29 20.24 -13.33
CA ASN A 553 -9.58 21.37 -12.46
C ASN A 553 -8.29 22.11 -12.00
N ILE A 554 -7.20 21.36 -11.78
CA ILE A 554 -5.90 21.93 -11.42
C ILE A 554 -5.31 22.73 -12.58
N TRP A 555 -5.38 22.18 -13.80
CA TRP A 555 -4.84 22.85 -15.00
C TRP A 555 -5.58 24.17 -15.27
N LYS A 556 -6.88 24.21 -15.01
CA LYS A 556 -7.76 25.39 -15.19
C LYS A 556 -7.69 26.39 -14.03
N ALA A 557 -7.23 26.01 -12.85
CA ALA A 557 -7.20 26.87 -11.68
C ALA A 557 -6.27 28.08 -11.91
N LYS A 558 -6.80 29.30 -11.85
CA LYS A 558 -6.03 30.56 -11.98
C LYS A 558 -5.20 30.86 -10.73
N SER A 559 -5.60 30.36 -9.58
CA SER A 559 -4.96 30.55 -8.27
C SER A 559 -3.65 29.74 -8.09
N LEU A 560 -3.36 28.76 -8.97
CA LEU A 560 -2.12 28.01 -8.94
C LEU A 560 -1.11 28.55 -9.94
N SER A 561 0.14 28.73 -9.50
CA SER A 561 1.23 29.17 -10.37
C SER A 561 1.56 28.12 -11.43
N LYS A 562 2.10 28.55 -12.55
CA LYS A 562 2.57 27.66 -13.62
C LYS A 562 3.65 26.69 -13.10
N ARG A 563 4.53 27.17 -12.20
CA ARG A 563 5.60 26.37 -11.58
C ARG A 563 5.04 25.22 -10.76
N THR A 564 4.02 25.48 -9.92
CA THR A 564 3.35 24.45 -9.13
C THR A 564 2.60 23.45 -9.99
N LYS A 565 1.91 23.90 -11.04
CA LYS A 565 1.27 23.01 -12.01
C LYS A 565 2.28 22.06 -12.68
N ILE A 566 3.47 22.55 -13.04
CA ILE A 566 4.55 21.70 -13.61
C ILE A 566 5.04 20.67 -12.59
N ARG A 567 5.20 21.05 -11.30
CA ARG A 567 5.54 20.10 -10.24
C ARG A 567 4.48 19.01 -10.08
N ILE A 568 3.20 19.38 -10.08
CA ILE A 568 2.07 18.43 -10.04
C ILE A 568 2.09 17.53 -11.28
N PHE A 569 2.35 18.07 -12.47
CA PHE A 569 2.50 17.29 -13.69
C PHE A 569 3.63 16.26 -13.58
N ASN A 570 4.80 16.65 -13.09
CA ASN A 570 5.94 15.76 -12.90
C ASN A 570 5.64 14.64 -11.92
N SER A 571 5.00 14.93 -10.78
CA SER A 571 4.73 13.96 -9.72
C SER A 571 3.56 13.02 -10.02
N ASN A 572 2.52 13.49 -10.73
CA ASN A 572 1.28 12.73 -10.90
C ASN A 572 1.06 12.19 -12.33
N VAL A 573 1.67 12.79 -13.34
CA VAL A 573 1.47 12.41 -14.74
C VAL A 573 2.75 11.87 -15.36
N LYS A 574 3.87 12.60 -15.27
CA LYS A 574 5.16 12.19 -15.83
C LYS A 574 5.72 10.97 -15.13
N SER A 575 5.50 10.83 -13.81
CA SER A 575 5.86 9.63 -13.04
C SER A 575 5.09 8.38 -13.49
N VAL A 576 3.79 8.51 -13.81
CA VAL A 576 2.98 7.42 -14.37
C VAL A 576 3.43 7.07 -15.77
N LEU A 577 3.73 8.05 -16.60
CA LEU A 577 4.22 7.88 -17.98
C LEU A 577 5.53 7.11 -18.00
N LEU A 578 6.49 7.52 -17.18
CA LEU A 578 7.86 7.01 -17.20
C LEU A 578 8.12 5.88 -16.16
N TYR A 579 7.08 5.25 -15.63
CA TYR A 579 7.26 4.08 -14.77
C TYR A 579 7.83 2.92 -15.57
N GLY A 580 8.93 2.33 -15.11
CA GLY A 580 9.62 1.23 -15.79
C GLY A 580 10.34 1.65 -17.10
N SER A 581 10.49 2.95 -17.34
CA SER A 581 11.13 3.46 -18.58
C SER A 581 12.62 3.08 -18.68
N GLU A 582 13.28 2.79 -17.60
CA GLU A 582 14.65 2.24 -17.53
C GLU A 582 14.76 0.86 -18.19
N THR A 583 13.64 0.12 -18.28
CA THR A 583 13.58 -1.21 -18.91
C THR A 583 13.25 -1.18 -20.41
N TRP A 584 12.98 0.01 -20.98
CA TRP A 584 12.54 0.12 -22.35
C TRP A 584 13.69 0.00 -23.37
N ARG A 585 13.46 -0.77 -24.41
CA ARG A 585 14.23 -0.67 -25.66
C ARG A 585 13.69 0.53 -26.44
N THR A 586 14.41 1.65 -26.41
CA THR A 586 13.96 2.90 -27.00
C THR A 586 14.47 3.03 -28.43
N THR A 587 13.55 3.34 -29.35
CA THR A 587 13.85 3.82 -30.70
C THR A 587 13.56 5.31 -30.80
N LYS A 588 14.14 6.02 -31.78
CA LYS A 588 13.84 7.44 -32.03
C LYS A 588 12.33 7.70 -32.20
N ALA A 589 11.62 6.79 -32.88
CA ALA A 589 10.17 6.89 -33.06
C ALA A 589 9.38 6.79 -31.75
N LEU A 590 9.76 5.86 -30.87
CA LEU A 590 9.10 5.68 -29.56
C LEU A 590 9.39 6.84 -28.62
N SER A 591 10.64 7.31 -28.56
CA SER A 591 11.01 8.51 -27.80
C SER A 591 10.23 9.74 -28.28
N LYS A 592 10.04 9.90 -29.61
CA LYS A 592 9.24 10.97 -30.21
C LYS A 592 7.77 10.89 -29.77
N LYS A 593 7.15 9.69 -29.73
CA LYS A 593 5.76 9.52 -29.24
C LYS A 593 5.61 10.02 -27.79
N VAL A 594 6.55 9.65 -26.91
CA VAL A 594 6.57 10.09 -25.51
C VAL A 594 6.76 11.60 -25.39
N GLN A 595 7.71 12.16 -26.17
CA GLN A 595 8.00 13.61 -26.19
C GLN A 595 6.80 14.43 -26.68
N VAL A 596 6.11 14.01 -27.72
CA VAL A 596 4.91 14.68 -28.24
C VAL A 596 3.82 14.74 -27.18
N PHE A 597 3.63 13.67 -26.43
CA PHE A 597 2.67 13.66 -25.30
C PHE A 597 3.05 14.71 -24.27
N ILE A 598 4.31 14.72 -23.80
CA ILE A 598 4.80 15.67 -22.80
C ILE A 598 4.62 17.11 -23.29
N ASN A 599 5.07 17.42 -24.50
CA ASN A 599 4.99 18.76 -25.09
C ASN A 599 3.54 19.26 -25.17
N LYS A 600 2.62 18.41 -25.63
CA LYS A 600 1.19 18.76 -25.72
C LYS A 600 0.60 19.11 -24.34
N ARG A 601 0.99 18.40 -23.28
CA ARG A 601 0.51 18.67 -21.91
C ARG A 601 1.15 19.92 -21.31
N LEU A 602 2.46 20.12 -21.52
CA LEU A 602 3.16 21.33 -21.05
C LEU A 602 2.61 22.59 -21.73
N ARG A 603 2.37 22.59 -23.06
CA ARG A 603 1.73 23.73 -23.74
C ARG A 603 0.38 24.06 -23.12
N ARG A 604 -0.46 23.06 -22.84
CA ARG A 604 -1.75 23.29 -22.15
C ARG A 604 -1.60 23.89 -20.76
N ILE A 605 -0.62 23.42 -19.97
CA ILE A 605 -0.35 23.95 -18.60
C ILE A 605 0.14 25.40 -18.64
N LEU A 606 1.01 25.71 -19.59
CA LEU A 606 1.60 27.04 -19.75
C LEU A 606 0.67 28.04 -20.48
N GLY A 607 -0.42 27.53 -21.08
CA GLY A 607 -1.35 28.35 -21.86
C GLY A 607 -0.75 28.81 -23.19
N ILE A 608 0.13 27.99 -23.79
CA ILE A 608 0.78 28.26 -25.07
C ILE A 608 -0.09 27.72 -26.20
N ASN A 609 -0.55 28.57 -27.09
CA ASN A 609 -1.32 28.26 -28.28
C ASN A 609 -0.40 28.05 -29.50
N TRP A 610 -0.93 27.50 -30.58
CA TRP A 610 -0.17 27.29 -31.80
C TRP A 610 0.31 28.61 -32.46
N GLN A 611 -0.43 29.69 -32.24
CA GLN A 611 -0.10 31.04 -32.72
C GLN A 611 1.16 31.64 -32.08
N ASP A 612 1.51 31.17 -30.86
CA ASP A 612 2.64 31.71 -30.10
C ASP A 612 4.00 31.27 -30.68
N ARG A 613 4.01 30.37 -31.69
CA ARG A 613 5.20 29.86 -32.39
C ARG A 613 6.37 29.44 -31.52
N VAL A 614 6.10 28.96 -30.28
CA VAL A 614 7.12 28.53 -29.32
C VAL A 614 7.73 27.21 -29.73
N THR A 615 9.06 27.15 -29.90
CA THR A 615 9.81 25.93 -30.22
C THR A 615 9.74 24.90 -29.06
N ASN A 616 10.19 23.68 -29.32
CA ASN A 616 10.20 22.66 -28.24
C ASN A 616 11.31 22.96 -27.22
N GLU A 617 12.44 23.46 -27.65
CA GLU A 617 13.57 23.86 -26.79
C GLU A 617 13.17 25.01 -25.85
N GLU A 618 12.51 26.04 -26.39
CA GLU A 618 11.94 27.11 -25.53
C GLU A 618 10.87 26.62 -24.58
N LEU A 619 9.99 25.69 -25.02
CA LEU A 619 8.99 25.07 -24.15
C LEU A 619 9.65 24.36 -22.96
N TRP A 620 10.73 23.60 -23.24
CA TRP A 620 11.45 22.85 -22.20
C TRP A 620 12.17 23.80 -21.25
N ALA A 621 12.82 24.84 -21.75
CA ALA A 621 13.45 25.87 -20.94
C ALA A 621 12.43 26.58 -20.02
N ARG A 622 11.27 27.02 -20.55
CA ARG A 622 10.19 27.64 -19.78
C ARG A 622 9.59 26.69 -18.74
N ALA A 623 9.58 25.38 -19.00
CA ALA A 623 9.04 24.37 -18.11
C ALA A 623 10.09 23.77 -17.14
N GLY A 624 11.38 24.08 -17.31
CA GLY A 624 12.47 23.47 -16.56
C GLY A 624 12.50 21.95 -16.78
N GLN A 625 12.39 21.48 -18.03
CA GLN A 625 12.32 20.07 -18.39
C GLN A 625 13.46 19.68 -19.33
N ASN A 626 13.96 18.47 -19.15
CA ASN A 626 14.84 17.81 -20.13
C ASN A 626 14.01 17.08 -21.18
N SER A 627 14.63 16.71 -22.29
CA SER A 627 14.00 15.86 -23.29
C SER A 627 13.56 14.52 -22.68
N ALA A 628 12.54 13.88 -23.27
CA ALA A 628 12.10 12.56 -22.84
C ALA A 628 13.21 11.52 -23.03
N GLU A 629 13.96 11.63 -24.12
CA GLU A 629 15.08 10.74 -24.45
C GLU A 629 16.16 10.80 -23.38
N ASP A 630 16.63 12.01 -23.03
CA ASP A 630 17.65 12.20 -22.00
C ASP A 630 17.17 11.72 -20.63
N THR A 631 15.89 11.97 -20.31
CA THR A 631 15.29 11.51 -19.04
C THR A 631 15.27 9.97 -18.98
N ILE A 632 14.87 9.29 -20.06
CA ILE A 632 14.82 7.81 -20.13
C ILE A 632 16.25 7.24 -20.10
N ARG A 633 17.15 7.81 -20.89
CA ARG A 633 18.57 7.41 -20.92
C ARG A 633 19.23 7.57 -19.55
N GLY A 634 19.02 8.69 -18.89
CA GLY A 634 19.53 8.92 -17.54
C GLY A 634 19.02 7.90 -16.52
N ARG A 635 17.71 7.56 -16.55
CA ARG A 635 17.15 6.51 -15.70
C ARG A 635 17.76 5.14 -15.97
N LYS A 636 17.93 4.77 -17.24
CA LYS A 636 18.54 3.50 -17.65
C LYS A 636 19.97 3.40 -17.14
N TRP A 637 20.81 4.43 -17.34
CA TRP A 637 22.19 4.43 -16.84
C TRP A 637 22.26 4.42 -15.32
N THR A 638 21.37 5.13 -14.63
CA THR A 638 21.27 5.07 -13.17
C THR A 638 20.95 3.66 -12.69
N TRP A 639 19.97 3.00 -13.33
CA TRP A 639 19.60 1.62 -12.99
C TRP A 639 20.76 0.64 -13.29
N ILE A 640 21.39 0.73 -14.46
CA ILE A 640 22.57 -0.10 -14.83
C ILE A 640 23.67 0.08 -13.79
N GLY A 641 24.04 1.33 -13.47
CA GLY A 641 25.08 1.62 -12.50
C GLY A 641 24.79 1.05 -11.10
N HIS A 642 23.54 1.13 -10.64
CA HIS A 642 23.14 0.49 -9.39
C HIS A 642 23.20 -1.04 -9.47
N THR A 643 22.79 -1.62 -10.57
CA THR A 643 22.75 -3.08 -10.77
C THR A 643 24.15 -3.68 -10.82
N ILE A 644 25.10 -3.04 -11.52
CA ILE A 644 26.49 -3.52 -11.63
C ILE A 644 27.21 -3.49 -10.27
N ARG A 645 26.87 -2.56 -9.38
CA ARG A 645 27.46 -2.47 -8.03
C ARG A 645 26.95 -3.50 -7.04
N ARG A 646 25.93 -4.28 -7.37
CA ARG A 646 25.40 -5.37 -6.51
C ARG A 646 26.31 -6.60 -6.54
N GLY A 647 26.10 -7.50 -5.58
CA GLY A 647 26.82 -8.78 -5.50
C GLY A 647 26.68 -9.64 -6.77
N GLN A 648 27.57 -10.57 -6.97
CA GLN A 648 27.60 -11.44 -8.16
C GLN A 648 26.35 -12.34 -8.28
N GLY A 649 25.76 -12.75 -7.15
CA GLY A 649 24.52 -13.54 -7.12
C GLY A 649 23.26 -12.81 -7.62
N CYS A 650 23.30 -11.48 -7.77
CA CYS A 650 22.13 -10.70 -8.20
C CYS A 650 21.71 -11.07 -9.63
N ILE A 651 20.50 -11.63 -9.80
CA ILE A 651 19.96 -12.10 -11.09
C ILE A 651 19.95 -10.99 -12.14
N ALA A 652 19.53 -9.76 -11.79
CA ALA A 652 19.53 -8.64 -12.73
C ALA A 652 20.96 -8.24 -13.20
N ARG A 653 21.97 -8.40 -12.34
CA ARG A 653 23.38 -8.20 -12.72
C ARG A 653 23.87 -9.31 -13.66
N GLN A 654 23.50 -10.55 -13.38
CA GLN A 654 23.82 -11.69 -14.23
C GLN A 654 23.17 -11.53 -15.61
N ALA A 655 21.88 -11.11 -15.64
CA ALA A 655 21.16 -10.85 -16.89
C ALA A 655 21.86 -9.84 -17.80
N LEU A 656 22.46 -8.78 -17.25
CA LEU A 656 23.23 -7.80 -18.03
C LEU A 656 24.51 -8.38 -18.68
N LYS A 657 24.96 -9.53 -18.23
CA LYS A 657 26.16 -10.25 -18.74
C LYS A 657 25.79 -11.54 -19.46
N TRP A 658 24.49 -11.86 -19.51
CA TRP A 658 24.00 -13.09 -20.11
C TRP A 658 24.01 -12.93 -21.64
N THR A 659 24.94 -13.63 -22.27
CA THR A 659 25.19 -13.62 -23.71
C THR A 659 25.27 -15.04 -24.24
#